data_c5ddd390cc9741e44dcf4b926d3b94e7
#
_entry.id   c5ddd390cc9741e44dcf4b926d3b94e7
#
_cell.length_a   1.000
_cell.length_b   1.000
_cell.length_c   1.000
_cell.angle_alpha   90.00
_cell.angle_beta   90.00
_cell.angle_gamma   90.00
#
_symmetry.space_group_name_H-M   'P 1'
#
loop_
_entity.id
_entity.type
_entity.pdbx_description
1 polymer ?
#
loop_
_entity_poly.entity_id
_entity_poly.type
_entity_poly.pdbx_seq_one_letter_code
_entity_poly.pdbx_strand_id
1 'polypeptide(L)'
;MVRVIVDGTPVDVPPGSSALQACEAAGKEIPRFCYHERLSVAGNCRMCLVEVARAPKPVASCGFPVADGMQIFTDTEVVRRARRAVMEFLLINHPLDCPICDQGGECDLQDQAYGYGSGVSRYREDKRAVTDKDLGPLVKTVMTRCIQCTRCVRFSTEVAGTPELGLVSRGENAEITTYVEKALTSELSGNLIDVCPVGALTAKPSAFHARSWEYRKTDSIDVMDALGTNIQVQARGGEVMRIVPRVNDDVNEEWLSDKGRFSIDGLKRRRLDRPWVRVHGKISSVSWKDALIALARRFDGVPGDRIGAIAGDLCDAESLCAIKDLLQSLGSTNLDCRQDGAWYDTSARAGYLFNSDISGIDQADALLLVGTMPRHEAPVLNARIRKRFVDAGRGGFPIGMIGTPSADMTYDVTVLGNGPDVLADILSGQNAFAEVLQNAKNPMIIVGHSALTRHDAPAIYAACRELAHACGAITPEWQGLNILHTAASRVGALDLGFLPGPHGCDAASMLRGGVEILWLLGADDVQLDRIPPETFVVYLGHHGDAAAKRADIILPGAAYTEKPGTYVNTAGRVQQAFRAVFAPGEAREDWRIIRAFSEVLGRTLPYDTLEQLRAHMAQVNPVFAMNGASTPRLTSTTTGQAEPASGQVGELMLAPFRPVIQDYYQTNVISRASQTMAECSKVYGTAPAVAAE
;
A
#
# COMPACT_ATOMS: atom_id res chain seq x y z
N MET A 1 -5.90 20.51 -29.53
CA MET A 1 -4.47 20.67 -29.23
C MET A 1 -4.08 22.10 -29.50
N VAL A 2 -3.20 22.69 -28.70
CA VAL A 2 -2.62 24.03 -28.85
C VAL A 2 -1.19 23.87 -29.32
N ARG A 3 -0.81 24.53 -30.42
CA ARG A 3 0.54 24.46 -30.95
C ARG A 3 1.44 25.56 -30.36
N VAL A 4 2.53 25.13 -29.73
CA VAL A 4 3.52 26.01 -29.10
C VAL A 4 4.90 25.76 -29.69
N ILE A 5 5.75 26.78 -29.77
CA ILE A 5 7.11 26.67 -30.24
C ILE A 5 8.08 26.87 -29.09
N VAL A 6 8.80 25.83 -28.71
CA VAL A 6 9.76 25.85 -27.59
C VAL A 6 11.19 25.77 -28.17
N ASP A 7 12.00 26.82 -27.98
CA ASP A 7 13.35 26.92 -28.52
C ASP A 7 13.42 26.57 -30.03
N GLY A 8 12.40 26.99 -30.79
CA GLY A 8 12.27 26.67 -32.22
C GLY A 8 11.65 25.33 -32.56
N THR A 9 11.36 24.48 -31.58
CA THR A 9 10.72 23.17 -31.78
C THR A 9 9.21 23.29 -31.60
N PRO A 10 8.38 22.99 -32.61
CA PRO A 10 6.94 22.99 -32.45
C PRO A 10 6.45 21.75 -31.65
N VAL A 11 5.56 21.96 -30.70
CA VAL A 11 4.92 20.91 -29.93
C VAL A 11 3.42 21.18 -29.83
N ASP A 12 2.63 20.11 -29.83
CA ASP A 12 1.18 20.18 -29.68
C ASP A 12 0.82 19.67 -28.28
N VAL A 13 0.17 20.51 -27.46
CA VAL A 13 -0.23 20.19 -26.08
C VAL A 13 -1.75 20.36 -25.89
N PRO A 14 -2.36 19.71 -24.89
CA PRO A 14 -3.77 19.90 -24.57
C PRO A 14 -4.09 21.38 -24.25
N PRO A 15 -5.32 21.86 -24.54
CA PRO A 15 -5.78 23.15 -24.05
C PRO A 15 -5.72 23.21 -22.52
N GLY A 16 -5.29 24.37 -21.97
CA GLY A 16 -5.12 24.53 -20.52
C GLY A 16 -3.76 24.10 -19.97
N SER A 17 -2.89 23.51 -20.80
CA SER A 17 -1.53 23.17 -20.38
C SER A 17 -0.74 24.42 -20.00
N SER A 18 0.20 24.27 -19.07
CA SER A 18 1.15 25.31 -18.69
C SER A 18 2.34 25.38 -19.66
N ALA A 19 3.05 26.50 -19.67
CA ALA A 19 4.30 26.64 -20.42
C ALA A 19 5.37 25.64 -19.96
N LEU A 20 5.36 25.23 -18.67
CA LEU A 20 6.22 24.16 -18.16
C LEU A 20 5.94 22.82 -18.85
N GLN A 21 4.68 22.40 -18.90
CA GLN A 21 4.27 21.17 -19.58
C GLN A 21 4.60 21.18 -21.09
N ALA A 22 4.47 22.34 -21.74
CA ALA A 22 4.89 22.50 -23.13
C ALA A 22 6.42 22.34 -23.29
N CYS A 23 7.22 22.88 -22.36
CA CYS A 23 8.67 22.70 -22.37
C CYS A 23 9.05 21.22 -22.16
N GLU A 24 8.42 20.52 -21.24
CA GLU A 24 8.63 19.09 -21.01
C GLU A 24 8.25 18.25 -22.24
N ALA A 25 7.12 18.56 -22.88
CA ALA A 25 6.72 17.91 -24.14
C ALA A 25 7.73 18.13 -25.27
N ALA A 26 8.48 19.25 -25.24
CA ALA A 26 9.60 19.53 -26.14
C ALA A 26 10.92 18.86 -25.70
N GLY A 27 10.93 18.09 -24.64
CA GLY A 27 12.13 17.48 -24.06
C GLY A 27 13.08 18.48 -23.37
N LYS A 28 12.55 19.62 -22.92
CA LYS A 28 13.31 20.65 -22.21
C LYS A 28 13.07 20.57 -20.72
N GLU A 29 14.13 20.34 -19.98
CA GLU A 29 14.10 20.37 -18.52
C GLU A 29 14.07 21.81 -18.00
N ILE A 30 13.10 22.13 -17.13
CA ILE A 30 12.94 23.43 -16.50
C ILE A 30 13.12 23.27 -14.97
N PRO A 31 14.12 23.96 -14.36
CA PRO A 31 14.36 23.87 -12.94
C PRO A 31 13.18 24.42 -12.13
N ARG A 32 12.83 23.74 -11.03
CA ARG A 32 11.68 24.10 -10.19
C ARG A 32 11.83 23.56 -8.77
N PHE A 33 11.19 24.23 -7.79
CA PHE A 33 11.12 23.77 -6.41
C PHE A 33 9.68 23.65 -5.90
N CYS A 34 8.84 24.70 -6.09
CA CYS A 34 7.49 24.70 -5.53
C CYS A 34 6.50 23.87 -6.37
N TYR A 35 6.71 23.74 -7.67
CA TYR A 35 5.85 22.94 -8.53
C TYR A 35 6.07 21.45 -8.28
N HIS A 36 4.97 20.72 -8.21
CA HIS A 36 4.91 19.27 -8.15
C HIS A 36 3.70 18.81 -8.96
N GLU A 37 3.82 17.74 -9.72
CA GLU A 37 2.81 17.33 -10.70
C GLU A 37 1.48 16.92 -10.06
N ARG A 38 1.53 16.44 -8.81
CA ARG A 38 0.36 15.99 -8.05
C ARG A 38 -0.19 17.05 -7.09
N LEU A 39 0.34 18.27 -7.09
CA LEU A 39 -0.08 19.32 -6.18
C LEU A 39 -0.47 20.57 -6.96
N SER A 40 -1.36 21.37 -6.38
CA SER A 40 -1.75 22.66 -6.97
C SER A 40 -0.55 23.59 -7.20
N VAL A 41 -0.65 24.49 -8.16
CA VAL A 41 0.44 25.39 -8.53
C VAL A 41 0.58 26.51 -7.51
N ALA A 42 1.71 26.56 -6.79
CA ALA A 42 2.01 27.66 -5.86
C ALA A 42 2.68 28.86 -6.52
N GLY A 43 3.55 28.67 -7.52
CA GLY A 43 4.22 29.72 -8.28
C GLY A 43 5.14 30.63 -7.45
N ASN A 44 5.55 30.23 -6.25
CA ASN A 44 6.25 31.09 -5.27
C ASN A 44 7.78 31.04 -5.34
N CYS A 45 8.40 29.92 -5.79
CA CYS A 45 9.86 29.79 -5.84
C CYS A 45 10.51 30.59 -6.98
N ARG A 46 9.80 30.81 -8.06
CA ARG A 46 10.26 31.54 -9.26
C ARG A 46 11.45 30.90 -9.99
N MET A 47 11.83 29.68 -9.70
CA MET A 47 12.96 29.01 -10.36
C MET A 47 12.65 28.62 -11.82
N CYS A 48 11.38 28.36 -12.13
CA CYS A 48 10.90 27.96 -13.45
C CYS A 48 10.72 29.09 -14.48
N LEU A 49 11.40 30.22 -14.30
CA LEU A 49 11.29 31.36 -15.22
C LEU A 49 11.76 30.98 -16.63
N VAL A 50 10.95 31.38 -17.63
CA VAL A 50 11.23 31.29 -19.07
C VAL A 50 10.88 32.61 -19.73
N GLU A 51 11.45 32.86 -20.91
CA GLU A 51 11.08 34.00 -21.72
C GLU A 51 10.00 33.61 -22.72
N VAL A 52 9.01 34.46 -22.89
CA VAL A 52 7.93 34.30 -23.87
C VAL A 52 7.95 35.46 -24.80
N ALA A 53 7.89 35.21 -26.11
CA ALA A 53 7.90 36.26 -27.11
C ALA A 53 6.81 37.31 -26.83
N ARG A 54 7.18 38.59 -26.92
CA ARG A 54 6.33 39.76 -26.63
C ARG A 54 5.93 39.92 -25.15
N ALA A 55 6.34 39.06 -24.22
CA ALA A 55 6.17 39.30 -22.80
C ALA A 55 7.23 40.31 -22.32
N PRO A 56 6.86 41.31 -21.48
CA PRO A 56 7.78 42.36 -21.05
C PRO A 56 8.85 41.87 -20.08
N LYS A 57 8.67 40.70 -19.49
CA LYS A 57 9.57 40.07 -18.49
C LYS A 57 9.43 38.57 -18.50
N PRO A 58 10.42 37.78 -18.00
CA PRO A 58 10.31 36.36 -17.82
C PRO A 58 9.08 35.96 -16.98
N VAL A 59 8.44 34.87 -17.36
CA VAL A 59 7.22 34.34 -16.71
C VAL A 59 7.51 33.06 -15.95
N ALA A 60 6.77 32.77 -14.89
CA ALA A 60 6.83 31.50 -14.19
C ALA A 60 6.10 30.44 -15.00
N SER A 61 6.85 29.57 -15.67
CA SER A 61 6.29 28.59 -16.61
C SER A 61 5.28 27.63 -15.99
N CYS A 62 5.44 27.30 -14.69
CA CYS A 62 4.53 26.35 -14.00
C CYS A 62 3.07 26.85 -13.88
N GLY A 63 2.84 28.14 -13.88
CA GLY A 63 1.50 28.72 -13.76
C GLY A 63 1.09 29.60 -14.96
N PHE A 64 1.88 29.63 -16.04
CA PHE A 64 1.60 30.45 -17.21
C PHE A 64 0.91 29.59 -18.28
N PRO A 65 -0.37 29.84 -18.61
CA PRO A 65 -1.10 29.04 -19.59
C PRO A 65 -0.56 29.29 -21.00
N VAL A 66 -0.55 28.24 -21.83
CA VAL A 66 -0.13 28.34 -23.24
C VAL A 66 -1.25 28.84 -24.12
N ALA A 67 -0.87 29.52 -25.22
CA ALA A 67 -1.76 29.93 -26.30
C ALA A 67 -1.19 29.49 -27.65
N ASP A 68 -2.07 29.36 -28.65
CA ASP A 68 -1.66 28.94 -29.99
C ASP A 68 -0.65 29.90 -30.64
N GLY A 69 0.39 29.35 -31.23
CA GLY A 69 1.50 30.12 -31.82
C GLY A 69 2.46 30.75 -30.79
N MET A 70 2.30 30.48 -29.48
CA MET A 70 3.20 31.00 -28.45
C MET A 70 4.65 30.51 -28.70
N GLN A 71 5.62 31.40 -28.55
CA GLN A 71 7.03 31.10 -28.61
C GLN A 71 7.67 31.23 -27.24
N ILE A 72 8.29 30.15 -26.78
CA ILE A 72 8.92 30.06 -25.46
C ILE A 72 10.41 29.81 -25.66
N PHE A 73 11.24 30.55 -24.90
CA PHE A 73 12.69 30.39 -24.89
C PHE A 73 13.15 30.00 -23.49
N THR A 74 13.81 28.85 -23.39
CA THR A 74 14.17 28.25 -22.11
C THR A 74 15.60 28.56 -21.65
N ASP A 75 16.47 29.03 -22.53
CA ASP A 75 17.91 29.19 -22.23
C ASP A 75 18.50 30.47 -22.86
N THR A 76 17.85 31.62 -22.71
CA THR A 76 18.39 32.93 -23.08
C THR A 76 19.27 33.48 -21.96
N GLU A 77 20.08 34.52 -22.26
CA GLU A 77 20.87 35.20 -21.22
C GLU A 77 20.01 35.85 -20.15
N VAL A 78 18.81 36.30 -20.50
CA VAL A 78 17.82 36.87 -19.59
C VAL A 78 17.33 35.77 -18.61
N VAL A 79 17.00 34.59 -19.14
CA VAL A 79 16.55 33.44 -18.36
C VAL A 79 17.67 32.95 -17.43
N ARG A 80 18.89 32.77 -17.95
CA ARG A 80 20.06 32.36 -17.15
C ARG A 80 20.32 33.31 -15.97
N ARG A 81 20.30 34.62 -16.25
CA ARG A 81 20.48 35.64 -15.21
C ARG A 81 19.38 35.63 -14.18
N ALA A 82 18.14 35.46 -14.61
CA ALA A 82 16.99 35.37 -13.70
C ALA A 82 17.09 34.15 -12.78
N ARG A 83 17.38 32.96 -13.31
CA ARG A 83 17.55 31.73 -12.53
C ARG A 83 18.71 31.84 -11.54
N ARG A 84 19.85 32.39 -11.96
CA ARG A 84 21.01 32.64 -11.09
C ARG A 84 20.64 33.55 -9.92
N ALA A 85 19.89 34.62 -10.18
CA ALA A 85 19.43 35.53 -9.13
C ALA A 85 18.46 34.84 -8.14
N VAL A 86 17.54 34.00 -8.64
CA VAL A 86 16.62 33.23 -7.81
C VAL A 86 17.39 32.24 -6.92
N MET A 87 18.39 31.52 -7.51
CA MET A 87 19.24 30.62 -6.71
C MET A 87 20.00 31.37 -5.62
N GLU A 88 20.52 32.55 -5.91
CA GLU A 88 21.18 33.38 -4.89
C GLU A 88 20.23 33.74 -3.75
N PHE A 89 18.98 34.15 -4.04
CA PHE A 89 17.98 34.41 -3.01
C PHE A 89 17.62 33.18 -2.19
N LEU A 90 17.47 32.00 -2.78
CA LEU A 90 17.19 30.76 -2.07
C LEU A 90 18.34 30.35 -1.12
N LEU A 91 19.58 30.68 -1.49
CA LEU A 91 20.78 30.32 -0.74
C LEU A 91 21.16 31.35 0.35
N ILE A 92 20.60 32.56 0.35
CA ILE A 92 20.91 33.60 1.33
C ILE A 92 20.83 33.08 2.76
N ASN A 93 19.69 32.50 3.15
CA ASN A 93 19.45 31.98 4.49
C ASN A 93 19.67 30.46 4.61
N HIS A 94 19.97 29.76 3.50
CA HIS A 94 20.19 28.32 3.55
C HIS A 94 21.51 27.99 4.28
N PRO A 95 21.52 27.12 5.32
CA PRO A 95 22.71 26.82 6.08
C PRO A 95 23.72 26.00 5.27
N LEU A 96 24.99 26.05 5.63
CA LEU A 96 26.08 25.27 5.01
C LEU A 96 26.14 23.84 5.60
N ASP A 97 25.02 23.17 5.65
CA ASP A 97 24.82 21.90 6.35
C ASP A 97 24.99 20.65 5.46
N CYS A 98 25.32 20.79 4.18
CA CYS A 98 25.37 19.64 3.27
C CYS A 98 26.13 18.43 3.82
N PRO A 99 27.28 18.57 4.52
CA PRO A 99 28.00 17.45 5.09
C PRO A 99 27.23 16.68 6.18
N ILE A 100 26.35 17.35 6.92
CA ILE A 100 25.54 16.80 8.01
C ILE A 100 24.06 16.71 7.67
N CYS A 101 23.66 17.03 6.46
CA CYS A 101 22.28 16.98 5.99
C CYS A 101 21.94 15.61 5.41
N ASP A 102 20.89 14.96 5.91
CA ASP A 102 20.44 13.64 5.42
C ASP A 102 20.02 13.65 3.94
N GLN A 103 19.65 14.82 3.39
CA GLN A 103 19.32 15.01 1.97
C GLN A 103 20.57 15.15 1.08
N GLY A 104 21.77 15.28 1.64
CA GLY A 104 23.01 15.48 0.87
C GLY A 104 23.26 14.35 -0.13
N GLY A 105 23.39 14.70 -1.43
CA GLY A 105 23.57 13.77 -2.55
C GLY A 105 22.28 13.34 -3.27
N GLU A 106 21.12 13.78 -2.78
CA GLU A 106 19.81 13.61 -3.43
C GLU A 106 18.93 14.86 -3.20
N CYS A 107 19.52 16.04 -3.20
CA CYS A 107 18.90 17.31 -2.87
C CYS A 107 18.71 18.18 -4.11
N ASP A 108 17.46 18.47 -4.48
CA ASP A 108 17.14 19.32 -5.63
C ASP A 108 17.83 20.69 -5.55
N LEU A 109 17.96 21.27 -4.34
CA LEU A 109 18.63 22.54 -4.17
C LEU A 109 20.13 22.47 -4.45
N GLN A 110 20.79 21.36 -4.06
CA GLN A 110 22.20 21.11 -4.38
C GLN A 110 22.40 21.02 -5.91
N ASP A 111 21.60 20.19 -6.56
CA ASP A 111 21.73 19.92 -8.00
C ASP A 111 21.42 21.17 -8.83
N GLN A 112 20.36 21.88 -8.49
CA GLN A 112 20.00 23.11 -9.19
C GLN A 112 20.95 24.29 -8.86
N ALA A 113 21.52 24.34 -7.64
CA ALA A 113 22.56 25.32 -7.32
C ALA A 113 23.83 25.09 -8.16
N TYR A 114 24.20 23.84 -8.37
CA TYR A 114 25.33 23.48 -9.25
C TYR A 114 25.04 23.81 -10.72
N GLY A 115 23.84 23.47 -11.22
CA GLY A 115 23.47 23.65 -12.63
C GLY A 115 23.18 25.10 -13.02
N TYR A 116 22.58 25.90 -12.13
CA TYR A 116 22.05 27.24 -12.45
C TYR A 116 22.55 28.35 -11.54
N GLY A 117 23.26 28.03 -10.47
CA GLY A 117 23.73 29.00 -9.49
C GLY A 117 25.05 29.68 -9.82
N SER A 118 25.60 30.36 -8.81
CA SER A 118 26.95 30.96 -8.84
C SER A 118 27.88 30.19 -7.91
N GLY A 119 29.15 30.06 -8.27
CA GLY A 119 30.17 29.41 -7.45
C GLY A 119 30.64 30.24 -6.24
N VAL A 120 30.14 31.46 -6.08
CA VAL A 120 30.50 32.38 -4.98
C VAL A 120 29.26 33.03 -4.38
N SER A 121 29.30 33.25 -3.06
CA SER A 121 28.26 34.03 -2.36
C SER A 121 28.71 35.47 -2.18
N ARG A 122 27.80 36.44 -2.45
CA ARG A 122 27.98 37.84 -2.18
C ARG A 122 27.40 38.27 -0.82
N TYR A 123 26.63 37.38 -0.16
CA TYR A 123 25.98 37.64 1.11
C TYR A 123 27.01 37.58 2.23
N ARG A 124 26.96 38.61 3.11
CA ARG A 124 27.92 38.83 4.21
C ARG A 124 27.28 38.91 5.59
N GLU A 125 25.96 38.93 5.62
CA GLU A 125 25.18 38.99 6.85
C GLU A 125 24.98 37.63 7.47
N ASP A 126 24.49 37.59 8.73
CA ASP A 126 24.17 36.34 9.41
C ASP A 126 22.94 35.68 8.79
N LYS A 127 23.02 34.36 8.65
CA LYS A 127 21.91 33.55 8.14
C LYS A 127 20.84 33.40 9.22
N ARG A 128 19.59 33.42 8.83
CA ARG A 128 18.45 33.17 9.70
C ARG A 128 18.50 31.77 10.28
N ALA A 129 18.23 31.61 11.58
CA ALA A 129 17.96 30.34 12.24
C ALA A 129 16.46 30.20 12.53
N VAL A 130 15.94 29.02 12.35
CA VAL A 130 14.53 28.65 12.62
C VAL A 130 14.51 27.46 13.56
N THR A 131 13.68 27.56 14.61
CA THR A 131 13.50 26.46 15.57
C THR A 131 12.87 25.25 14.90
N ASP A 132 13.41 24.07 15.17
CA ASP A 132 12.87 22.80 14.71
C ASP A 132 11.51 22.52 15.36
N LYS A 133 10.68 21.78 14.66
CA LYS A 133 9.32 21.42 15.11
C LYS A 133 9.23 19.93 15.40
N ASP A 134 8.48 19.52 16.40
CA ASP A 134 8.18 18.12 16.62
C ASP A 134 6.95 17.73 15.79
N LEU A 135 7.18 16.91 14.75
CA LEU A 135 6.14 16.36 13.87
C LEU A 135 5.80 14.90 14.20
N GLY A 136 6.25 14.40 15.33
CA GLY A 136 6.03 13.01 15.75
C GLY A 136 7.20 12.06 15.50
N PRO A 137 7.00 10.74 15.56
CA PRO A 137 8.08 9.75 15.52
C PRO A 137 8.71 9.55 14.13
N LEU A 138 8.04 9.93 13.05
CA LEU A 138 8.44 9.56 11.68
C LEU A 138 9.23 10.64 10.96
N VAL A 139 8.85 11.91 11.10
CA VAL A 139 9.42 13.02 10.34
C VAL A 139 10.33 13.86 11.23
N LYS A 140 11.61 13.92 10.87
CA LYS A 140 12.60 14.81 11.48
C LYS A 140 12.59 16.15 10.77
N THR A 141 12.64 17.22 11.54
CA THR A 141 12.69 18.59 11.02
C THR A 141 14.06 19.22 11.24
N VAL A 142 14.50 20.01 10.25
CA VAL A 142 15.59 20.99 10.39
C VAL A 142 15.13 22.23 9.63
N MET A 143 14.30 23.04 10.30
CA MET A 143 13.53 24.10 9.63
C MET A 143 14.36 25.25 9.11
N THR A 144 15.57 25.44 9.60
CA THR A 144 16.54 26.39 9.02
C THR A 144 16.86 26.07 7.54
N ARG A 145 16.74 24.80 7.11
CA ARG A 145 16.96 24.37 5.72
C ARG A 145 15.77 24.61 4.80
N CYS A 146 14.61 24.98 5.36
CA CYS A 146 13.37 25.16 4.61
C CYS A 146 13.47 26.34 3.63
N ILE A 147 13.06 26.14 2.36
CA ILE A 147 13.01 27.18 1.33
C ILE A 147 11.57 27.69 1.07
N GLN A 148 10.65 27.45 1.97
CA GLN A 148 9.23 27.87 1.96
C GLN A 148 8.50 27.56 0.63
N CYS A 149 8.83 26.44 -0.01
CA CYS A 149 8.21 26.02 -1.27
C CYS A 149 6.74 25.59 -1.12
N THR A 150 6.27 25.37 0.10
CA THR A 150 4.89 24.97 0.47
C THR A 150 4.42 23.62 -0.06
N ARG A 151 5.30 22.76 -0.63
CA ARG A 151 4.89 21.42 -1.08
C ARG A 151 4.30 20.59 0.07
N CYS A 152 4.92 20.62 1.26
CA CYS A 152 4.45 19.90 2.43
C CYS A 152 3.06 20.37 2.92
N VAL A 153 2.79 21.67 2.91
CA VAL A 153 1.47 22.24 3.28
C VAL A 153 0.41 21.76 2.28
N ARG A 154 0.70 21.85 0.98
CA ARG A 154 -0.24 21.42 -0.05
C ARG A 154 -0.44 19.89 -0.04
N PHE A 155 0.60 19.10 0.15
CA PHE A 155 0.46 17.65 0.33
C PHE A 155 -0.44 17.30 1.52
N SER A 156 -0.19 17.91 2.69
CA SER A 156 -1.00 17.70 3.90
C SER A 156 -2.48 18.03 3.65
N THR A 157 -2.75 19.13 2.94
CA THR A 157 -4.12 19.59 2.67
C THR A 157 -4.78 18.84 1.49
N GLU A 158 -4.07 18.67 0.38
CA GLU A 158 -4.67 18.19 -0.87
C GLU A 158 -4.69 16.66 -0.97
N VAL A 159 -3.57 16.00 -0.64
CA VAL A 159 -3.41 14.55 -0.77
C VAL A 159 -3.77 13.82 0.52
N ALA A 160 -3.10 14.16 1.63
CA ALA A 160 -3.34 13.50 2.92
C ALA A 160 -4.71 13.87 3.53
N GLY A 161 -5.22 15.08 3.24
CA GLY A 161 -6.50 15.55 3.75
C GLY A 161 -6.50 15.90 5.24
N THR A 162 -5.32 16.09 5.81
CA THR A 162 -5.10 16.48 7.19
C THR A 162 -4.35 17.83 7.20
N PRO A 163 -5.05 18.99 7.21
CA PRO A 163 -4.44 20.31 7.09
C PRO A 163 -3.71 20.73 8.38
N GLU A 164 -2.74 19.94 8.79
CA GLU A 164 -2.00 20.11 10.04
C GLU A 164 -0.79 21.02 9.89
N LEU A 165 -0.26 21.18 8.66
CA LEU A 165 0.84 22.07 8.34
C LEU A 165 0.32 23.37 7.73
N GLY A 166 0.90 24.50 8.16
CA GLY A 166 0.59 25.81 7.63
C GLY A 166 1.82 26.69 7.50
N LEU A 167 1.68 27.78 6.73
CA LEU A 167 2.67 28.85 6.65
C LEU A 167 2.24 29.97 7.59
N VAL A 168 3.03 30.25 8.60
CA VAL A 168 2.80 31.36 9.53
C VAL A 168 3.75 32.51 9.24
N SER A 169 3.39 33.72 9.64
CA SER A 169 4.12 34.95 9.37
C SER A 169 4.27 35.28 7.88
N ARG A 170 5.11 36.20 7.50
CA ARG A 170 5.34 36.64 6.13
C ARG A 170 6.75 37.17 5.92
N GLY A 171 7.16 37.28 4.65
CA GLY A 171 8.49 37.73 4.27
C GLY A 171 9.57 36.82 4.80
N GLU A 172 10.65 37.37 5.31
CA GLU A 172 11.78 36.59 5.84
C GLU A 172 11.44 35.78 7.09
N ASN A 173 10.39 36.17 7.83
CA ASN A 173 9.93 35.51 9.04
C ASN A 173 8.91 34.38 8.76
N ALA A 174 8.61 34.10 7.50
CA ALA A 174 7.68 33.01 7.14
C ALA A 174 8.22 31.66 7.56
N GLU A 175 7.42 30.85 8.24
CA GLU A 175 7.78 29.51 8.72
C GLU A 175 6.70 28.49 8.41
N ILE A 176 7.11 27.28 8.06
CA ILE A 176 6.21 26.13 8.02
C ILE A 176 6.17 25.51 9.43
N THR A 177 4.97 25.38 9.97
CA THR A 177 4.75 24.82 11.31
C THR A 177 3.39 24.14 11.41
N THR A 178 3.18 23.36 12.47
CA THR A 178 1.84 22.87 12.86
C THR A 178 1.16 23.93 13.74
N TYR A 179 -0.17 23.93 13.73
CA TYR A 179 -0.93 24.68 14.70
C TYR A 179 -0.82 23.97 16.07
N VAL A 180 -0.33 24.69 17.10
CA VAL A 180 -0.20 24.19 18.48
C VAL A 180 0.76 22.97 18.63
N GLU A 181 1.82 22.87 17.83
CA GLU A 181 2.87 21.82 17.95
C GLU A 181 2.31 20.39 18.05
N LYS A 182 1.31 20.07 17.24
CA LYS A 182 0.78 18.71 17.15
C LYS A 182 1.63 17.83 16.24
N ALA A 183 1.76 16.54 16.61
CA ALA A 183 2.25 15.52 15.71
C ALA A 183 1.31 15.33 14.50
N LEU A 184 1.85 14.95 13.36
CA LEU A 184 1.09 14.68 12.13
C LEU A 184 0.32 13.38 12.26
N THR A 185 -0.99 13.40 12.04
CA THR A 185 -1.86 12.23 12.26
C THR A 185 -2.14 11.39 11.02
N SER A 186 -1.66 11.82 9.85
CA SER A 186 -1.90 11.10 8.59
C SER A 186 -1.05 9.84 8.49
N GLU A 187 -1.65 8.76 8.02
CA GLU A 187 -1.02 7.49 7.67
C GLU A 187 -0.11 7.59 6.42
N LEU A 188 -0.05 8.80 5.82
CA LEU A 188 0.77 9.14 4.65
C LEU A 188 1.86 10.18 4.97
N SER A 189 2.10 10.47 6.25
CA SER A 189 3.00 11.56 6.68
C SER A 189 4.43 11.41 6.16
N GLY A 190 4.90 10.19 5.95
CA GLY A 190 6.22 9.90 5.38
C GLY A 190 6.45 10.44 3.97
N ASN A 191 5.40 10.67 3.18
CA ASN A 191 5.53 11.25 1.83
C ASN A 191 5.95 12.73 1.86
N LEU A 192 5.82 13.40 3.01
CA LEU A 192 6.36 14.76 3.22
C LEU A 192 7.87 14.82 2.98
N ILE A 193 8.57 13.71 3.22
CA ILE A 193 10.02 13.58 3.01
C ILE A 193 10.35 13.60 1.52
N ASP A 194 9.55 12.87 0.71
CA ASP A 194 9.76 12.77 -0.73
C ASP A 194 9.40 14.08 -1.46
N VAL A 195 8.30 14.74 -1.05
CA VAL A 195 7.91 16.01 -1.68
C VAL A 195 8.77 17.19 -1.24
N CYS A 196 9.52 17.08 -0.14
CA CYS A 196 10.41 18.14 0.33
C CYS A 196 11.69 18.20 -0.55
N PRO A 197 11.92 19.30 -1.31
CA PRO A 197 13.06 19.38 -2.23
C PRO A 197 14.40 19.61 -1.52
N VAL A 198 14.39 19.72 -0.20
CA VAL A 198 15.57 20.02 0.64
C VAL A 198 15.55 19.20 1.93
N GLY A 199 16.67 19.15 2.66
CA GLY A 199 16.77 18.41 3.92
C GLY A 199 16.09 19.08 5.12
N ALA A 200 14.99 19.80 4.91
CA ALA A 200 14.19 20.38 5.99
C ALA A 200 13.28 19.33 6.65
N LEU A 201 12.75 18.39 5.87
CA LEU A 201 11.95 17.24 6.33
C LEU A 201 12.66 15.97 5.88
N THR A 202 13.05 15.12 6.82
CA THR A 202 13.77 13.87 6.56
C THR A 202 13.24 12.73 7.42
N ALA A 203 13.57 11.49 7.07
CA ALA A 203 13.12 10.32 7.83
C ALA A 203 13.82 10.23 9.19
N LYS A 204 13.07 10.38 10.30
CA LYS A 204 13.61 10.28 11.66
C LYS A 204 14.21 8.91 11.96
N PRO A 205 13.57 7.76 11.58
CA PRO A 205 14.10 6.42 11.86
C PRO A 205 15.38 6.06 11.10
N SER A 206 15.67 6.71 9.96
CA SER A 206 16.86 6.44 9.15
C SER A 206 17.87 7.60 9.12
N ALA A 207 17.72 8.60 10.02
CA ALA A 207 18.60 9.77 10.07
C ALA A 207 20.06 9.37 10.33
N PHE A 208 20.98 9.94 9.55
CA PHE A 208 22.45 9.80 9.66
C PHE A 208 23.01 8.37 9.46
N HIS A 209 22.24 7.45 8.88
CA HIS A 209 22.70 6.06 8.71
C HIS A 209 23.60 5.86 7.47
N ALA A 210 23.25 6.47 6.33
CA ALA A 210 23.98 6.32 5.09
C ALA A 210 23.64 7.41 4.07
N ARG A 211 24.44 7.50 3.00
CA ARG A 211 24.21 8.39 1.86
C ARG A 211 23.49 7.66 0.74
N SER A 212 22.76 8.41 -0.10
CA SER A 212 21.94 7.84 -1.19
C SER A 212 22.72 6.98 -2.17
N TRP A 213 23.96 7.32 -2.46
CA TRP A 213 24.85 6.58 -3.37
C TRP A 213 25.42 5.28 -2.77
N GLU A 214 25.28 5.06 -1.47
CA GLU A 214 25.71 3.83 -0.80
C GLU A 214 24.66 2.72 -0.89
N TYR A 215 23.44 3.05 -1.31
CA TYR A 215 22.33 2.11 -1.37
C TYR A 215 22.32 1.29 -2.65
N ARG A 216 22.15 -0.03 -2.50
CA ARG A 216 21.67 -0.88 -3.58
C ARG A 216 20.15 -0.77 -3.63
N LYS A 217 19.65 -0.37 -4.78
CA LYS A 217 18.22 -0.16 -5.05
C LYS A 217 17.64 -1.40 -5.70
N THR A 218 16.54 -1.92 -5.15
CA THR A 218 15.85 -3.11 -5.67
C THR A 218 14.37 -2.82 -5.74
N ASP A 219 13.77 -3.02 -6.89
CA ASP A 219 12.33 -2.87 -7.07
C ASP A 219 11.59 -3.99 -6.36
N SER A 220 10.46 -3.64 -5.73
CA SER A 220 9.65 -4.59 -4.96
C SER A 220 8.20 -4.09 -4.86
N ILE A 221 7.41 -4.83 -4.09
CA ILE A 221 6.00 -4.54 -3.81
C ILE A 221 5.82 -4.45 -2.30
N ASP A 222 5.05 -3.47 -1.85
CA ASP A 222 4.62 -3.37 -0.46
C ASP A 222 3.60 -4.46 -0.15
N VAL A 223 3.79 -5.15 0.97
CA VAL A 223 2.93 -6.23 1.45
C VAL A 223 2.18 -5.86 2.74
N MET A 224 2.26 -4.60 3.16
CA MET A 224 1.62 -4.14 4.40
C MET A 224 0.12 -3.91 4.28
N ASP A 225 -0.39 -3.89 3.05
CA ASP A 225 -1.82 -3.93 2.70
C ASP A 225 -1.99 -4.69 1.36
N ALA A 226 -3.22 -4.76 0.85
CA ALA A 226 -3.54 -5.49 -0.38
C ALA A 226 -3.48 -4.63 -1.65
N LEU A 227 -3.07 -3.35 -1.57
CA LEU A 227 -3.03 -2.47 -2.73
C LEU A 227 -1.91 -2.85 -3.71
N GLY A 228 -0.82 -3.44 -3.19
CA GLY A 228 0.34 -3.80 -3.99
C GLY A 228 1.12 -2.56 -4.44
N THR A 229 1.28 -1.58 -3.55
CA THR A 229 2.04 -0.35 -3.79
C THR A 229 3.43 -0.68 -4.30
N ASN A 230 3.82 -0.03 -5.39
CA ASN A 230 5.14 -0.21 -5.99
C ASN A 230 6.20 0.52 -5.18
N ILE A 231 7.22 -0.20 -4.74
CA ILE A 231 8.27 0.33 -3.87
C ILE A 231 9.67 0.03 -4.42
N GLN A 232 10.63 0.78 -3.92
CA GLN A 232 12.04 0.50 -4.05
C GLN A 232 12.65 0.25 -2.67
N VAL A 233 13.15 -0.95 -2.45
CA VAL A 233 13.90 -1.32 -1.24
C VAL A 233 15.35 -0.90 -1.41
N GLN A 234 15.84 -0.09 -0.50
CA GLN A 234 17.20 0.42 -0.50
C GLN A 234 18.00 -0.23 0.63
N ALA A 235 19.01 -0.99 0.26
CA ALA A 235 19.80 -1.81 1.17
C ALA A 235 21.29 -1.42 1.15
N ARG A 236 21.96 -1.57 2.30
CA ARG A 236 23.42 -1.41 2.47
C ARG A 236 23.96 -2.52 3.37
N GLY A 237 25.04 -3.15 2.96
CA GLY A 237 25.73 -4.16 3.79
C GLY A 237 24.87 -5.36 4.20
N GLY A 238 23.81 -5.69 3.44
CA GLY A 238 22.89 -6.79 3.76
C GLY A 238 21.69 -6.41 4.62
N GLU A 239 21.54 -5.14 4.98
CA GLU A 239 20.39 -4.61 5.72
C GLU A 239 19.50 -3.71 4.85
N VAL A 240 18.19 -3.78 5.08
CA VAL A 240 17.24 -2.79 4.54
C VAL A 240 17.36 -1.50 5.34
N MET A 241 17.71 -0.41 4.65
CA MET A 241 17.95 0.89 5.26
C MET A 241 16.74 1.82 5.15
N ARG A 242 16.07 1.79 4.01
CA ARG A 242 14.83 2.54 3.79
C ARG A 242 14.01 1.93 2.65
N ILE A 243 12.72 2.24 2.65
CA ILE A 243 11.78 1.93 1.57
C ILE A 243 11.20 3.25 1.08
N VAL A 244 11.18 3.41 -0.24
CA VAL A 244 10.61 4.59 -0.90
C VAL A 244 9.60 4.16 -1.96
N PRO A 245 8.59 4.98 -2.28
CA PRO A 245 7.66 4.66 -3.35
C PRO A 245 8.35 4.68 -4.72
N ARG A 246 7.78 3.93 -5.65
CA ARG A 246 8.10 3.97 -7.06
C ARG A 246 6.83 4.33 -7.82
N VAL A 247 6.95 5.23 -8.79
CA VAL A 247 5.81 5.74 -9.56
C VAL A 247 5.09 4.62 -10.29
N ASN A 248 3.78 4.52 -10.07
CA ASN A 248 2.86 3.69 -10.83
C ASN A 248 1.46 4.33 -10.83
N ASP A 249 1.09 4.99 -11.92
CA ASP A 249 -0.16 5.76 -12.02
C ASP A 249 -1.42 4.89 -11.87
N ASP A 250 -1.33 3.60 -12.22
CA ASP A 250 -2.44 2.67 -12.10
C ASP A 250 -2.70 2.19 -10.66
N VAL A 251 -1.68 2.24 -9.79
CA VAL A 251 -1.74 1.64 -8.44
C VAL A 251 -1.63 2.71 -7.35
N ASN A 252 -0.45 3.25 -7.15
CA ASN A 252 -0.13 4.12 -6.01
C ASN A 252 0.25 5.55 -6.41
N GLU A 253 0.19 5.90 -7.70
CA GLU A 253 0.78 7.13 -8.22
C GLU A 253 2.26 7.23 -7.76
N GLU A 254 2.58 8.03 -6.77
CA GLU A 254 3.93 8.13 -6.17
C GLU A 254 3.88 8.09 -4.63
N TRP A 255 2.78 7.59 -4.06
CA TRP A 255 2.56 7.60 -2.62
C TRP A 255 2.83 6.24 -1.98
N LEU A 256 3.23 6.26 -0.71
CA LEU A 256 3.46 5.08 0.12
C LEU A 256 2.91 5.30 1.52
N SER A 257 2.31 4.28 2.11
CA SER A 257 1.84 4.32 3.50
C SER A 257 3.00 4.39 4.49
N ASP A 258 2.79 5.02 5.65
CA ASP A 258 3.78 5.11 6.70
C ASP A 258 4.19 3.74 7.24
N LYS A 259 3.24 2.82 7.30
CA LYS A 259 3.48 1.42 7.67
C LYS A 259 4.40 0.72 6.65
N GLY A 260 4.13 0.86 5.36
CA GLY A 260 4.97 0.31 4.29
C GLY A 260 6.38 0.90 4.28
N ARG A 261 6.50 2.18 4.62
CA ARG A 261 7.79 2.90 4.64
C ARG A 261 8.64 2.62 5.86
N PHE A 262 8.06 2.59 7.06
CA PHE A 262 8.81 2.68 8.31
C PHE A 262 8.81 1.43 9.19
N SER A 263 8.14 0.35 8.78
CA SER A 263 8.22 -0.93 9.51
C SER A 263 9.55 -1.69 9.32
N ILE A 264 10.54 -1.09 8.67
CA ILE A 264 11.82 -1.70 8.28
C ILE A 264 12.65 -2.20 9.47
N ASP A 265 12.59 -1.55 10.62
CA ASP A 265 13.29 -2.00 11.83
C ASP A 265 12.68 -3.30 12.38
N GLY A 266 11.43 -3.60 12.07
CA GLY A 266 10.80 -4.89 12.33
C GLY A 266 11.48 -6.04 11.57
N LEU A 267 11.98 -5.79 10.36
CA LEU A 267 12.72 -6.78 9.57
C LEU A 267 14.04 -7.25 10.24
N LYS A 268 14.52 -6.55 11.26
CA LYS A 268 15.74 -6.88 12.00
C LYS A 268 15.46 -7.53 13.36
N ARG A 269 14.21 -7.56 13.81
CA ARG A 269 13.82 -7.97 15.15
C ARG A 269 12.95 -9.21 15.16
N ARG A 270 13.00 -9.99 16.24
CA ARG A 270 12.24 -11.24 16.42
C ARG A 270 12.36 -12.21 15.24
N ARG A 271 13.50 -12.20 14.53
CA ARG A 271 13.72 -13.03 13.36
C ARG A 271 13.97 -14.49 13.73
N LEU A 272 13.33 -15.37 12.96
CA LEU A 272 13.62 -16.79 12.98
C LEU A 272 14.78 -17.05 12.02
N ASP A 273 15.88 -17.61 12.53
CA ASP A 273 17.14 -17.76 11.79
C ASP A 273 17.57 -19.21 11.62
N ARG A 274 16.92 -20.16 12.31
CA ARG A 274 17.20 -21.61 12.26
C ARG A 274 15.99 -22.42 12.63
N PRO A 275 15.95 -23.75 12.29
CA PRO A 275 14.84 -24.62 12.69
C PRO A 275 14.82 -24.88 14.21
N TRP A 276 13.60 -25.05 14.73
CA TRP A 276 13.37 -25.38 16.14
C TRP A 276 12.35 -26.52 16.24
N VAL A 277 12.57 -27.41 17.22
CA VAL A 277 11.68 -28.53 17.52
C VAL A 277 11.34 -28.54 19.01
N ARG A 278 10.09 -28.80 19.35
CA ARG A 278 9.61 -28.93 20.72
C ARG A 278 9.69 -30.40 21.16
N VAL A 279 10.52 -30.68 22.16
CA VAL A 279 10.69 -32.00 22.76
C VAL A 279 10.41 -31.90 24.25
N HIS A 280 9.49 -32.69 24.75
CA HIS A 280 9.06 -32.67 26.17
C HIS A 280 8.73 -31.26 26.69
N GLY A 281 8.00 -30.50 25.90
CA GLY A 281 7.56 -29.13 26.21
C GLY A 281 8.64 -28.05 26.05
N LYS A 282 9.91 -28.39 25.85
CA LYS A 282 11.00 -27.44 25.61
C LYS A 282 11.28 -27.31 24.11
N ILE A 283 11.38 -26.10 23.64
CA ILE A 283 11.77 -25.81 22.26
C ILE A 283 13.29 -25.62 22.18
N SER A 284 13.94 -26.28 21.23
CA SER A 284 15.38 -26.21 21.01
C SER A 284 15.72 -26.13 19.54
N SER A 285 16.81 -25.45 19.21
CA SER A 285 17.31 -25.37 17.83
C SER A 285 17.91 -26.71 17.40
N VAL A 286 17.66 -27.05 16.14
CA VAL A 286 18.14 -28.29 15.52
C VAL A 286 18.64 -28.00 14.11
N SER A 287 19.34 -28.99 13.50
CA SER A 287 19.71 -28.87 12.09
C SER A 287 18.47 -28.99 11.18
N TRP A 288 18.55 -28.49 9.94
CA TRP A 288 17.51 -28.68 8.94
C TRP A 288 17.16 -30.16 8.72
N LYS A 289 18.20 -31.01 8.65
CA LYS A 289 18.01 -32.45 8.50
C LYS A 289 17.18 -33.04 9.64
N ASP A 290 17.52 -32.71 10.88
CA ASP A 290 16.82 -33.23 12.06
C ASP A 290 15.38 -32.70 12.13
N ALA A 291 15.16 -31.42 11.81
CA ALA A 291 13.83 -30.83 11.76
C ALA A 291 12.94 -31.52 10.74
N LEU A 292 13.42 -31.71 9.50
CA LEU A 292 12.64 -32.32 8.43
C LEU A 292 12.37 -33.81 8.71
N ILE A 293 13.32 -34.56 9.30
CA ILE A 293 13.12 -35.94 9.73
C ILE A 293 12.10 -36.02 10.88
N ALA A 294 12.22 -35.12 11.87
CA ALA A 294 11.26 -35.08 12.99
C ALA A 294 9.85 -34.78 12.48
N LEU A 295 9.72 -33.86 11.54
CA LEU A 295 8.47 -33.52 10.90
C LEU A 295 7.91 -34.72 10.11
N ALA A 296 8.72 -35.38 9.28
CA ALA A 296 8.27 -36.51 8.47
C ALA A 296 7.77 -37.66 9.34
N ARG A 297 8.44 -37.97 10.46
CA ARG A 297 7.97 -38.99 11.43
C ARG A 297 6.58 -38.68 12.00
N ARG A 298 6.22 -37.38 12.10
CA ARG A 298 4.89 -37.00 12.62
C ARG A 298 3.79 -37.21 11.59
N PHE A 299 4.15 -37.20 10.30
CA PHE A 299 3.21 -37.49 9.19
C PHE A 299 2.97 -38.98 8.97
N ASP A 300 3.82 -39.85 9.51
CA ASP A 300 3.71 -41.29 9.32
C ASP A 300 2.40 -41.83 9.92
N GLY A 301 1.60 -42.46 9.08
CA GLY A 301 0.29 -43.01 9.45
C GLY A 301 -0.85 -42.00 9.62
N VAL A 302 -0.62 -40.68 9.44
CA VAL A 302 -1.68 -39.69 9.51
C VAL A 302 -2.40 -39.55 8.18
N PRO A 303 -3.73 -39.79 8.10
CA PRO A 303 -4.50 -39.65 6.87
C PRO A 303 -4.52 -38.16 6.41
N GLY A 304 -4.59 -37.97 5.07
CA GLY A 304 -4.55 -36.62 4.49
C GLY A 304 -5.66 -35.68 4.95
N ASP A 305 -6.85 -36.21 5.19
CA ASP A 305 -8.01 -35.46 5.72
C ASP A 305 -7.80 -34.95 7.16
N ARG A 306 -6.77 -35.45 7.87
CA ARG A 306 -6.37 -34.98 9.20
C ARG A 306 -5.18 -34.00 9.18
N ILE A 307 -4.78 -33.56 8.00
CA ILE A 307 -3.70 -32.57 7.79
C ILE A 307 -4.32 -31.33 7.18
N GLY A 308 -3.92 -30.13 7.63
CA GLY A 308 -4.42 -28.88 7.07
C GLY A 308 -3.40 -27.76 7.10
N ALA A 309 -3.66 -26.69 6.35
CA ALA A 309 -2.85 -25.48 6.32
C ALA A 309 -3.69 -24.21 6.31
N ILE A 310 -3.28 -23.24 7.12
CA ILE A 310 -3.79 -21.88 7.12
C ILE A 310 -2.68 -20.95 6.64
N ALA A 311 -2.98 -20.13 5.63
CA ALA A 311 -2.05 -19.12 5.12
C ALA A 311 -2.29 -17.75 5.76
N GLY A 312 -1.20 -17.06 6.09
CA GLY A 312 -1.19 -15.70 6.62
C GLY A 312 -1.15 -14.63 5.53
N ASP A 313 -1.24 -13.37 5.94
CA ASP A 313 -1.47 -12.22 5.06
C ASP A 313 -0.29 -11.79 4.21
N LEU A 314 0.94 -12.22 4.56
CA LEU A 314 2.18 -11.81 3.90
C LEU A 314 2.78 -12.87 2.96
N CYS A 315 2.07 -13.98 2.72
CA CYS A 315 2.56 -15.09 1.91
C CYS A 315 2.62 -14.73 0.42
N ASP A 316 3.69 -15.14 -0.26
CA ASP A 316 3.78 -15.10 -1.72
C ASP A 316 3.05 -16.28 -2.37
N ALA A 317 2.69 -16.13 -3.63
CA ALA A 317 1.94 -17.14 -4.38
C ALA A 317 2.75 -18.43 -4.60
N GLU A 318 4.07 -18.34 -4.68
CA GLU A 318 4.96 -19.50 -4.81
C GLU A 318 4.88 -20.42 -3.59
N SER A 319 4.91 -19.84 -2.40
CA SER A 319 4.81 -20.58 -1.13
C SER A 319 3.43 -21.21 -0.95
N LEU A 320 2.37 -20.49 -1.34
CA LEU A 320 0.99 -20.99 -1.34
C LEU A 320 0.80 -22.15 -2.30
N CYS A 321 1.33 -22.04 -3.52
CA CYS A 321 1.28 -23.11 -4.50
C CYS A 321 1.99 -24.37 -3.98
N ALA A 322 3.21 -24.22 -3.46
CA ALA A 322 4.01 -25.34 -2.99
C ALA A 322 3.36 -26.11 -1.83
N ILE A 323 2.80 -25.43 -0.83
CA ILE A 323 2.12 -26.10 0.28
C ILE A 323 0.80 -26.74 -0.16
N LYS A 324 0.06 -26.11 -1.08
CA LYS A 324 -1.16 -26.66 -1.66
C LYS A 324 -0.84 -27.99 -2.37
N ASP A 325 0.14 -27.99 -3.28
CA ASP A 325 0.53 -29.18 -4.03
C ASP A 325 0.97 -30.31 -3.10
N LEU A 326 1.75 -29.98 -2.06
CA LEU A 326 2.18 -30.97 -1.07
C LEU A 326 0.99 -31.59 -0.34
N LEU A 327 0.08 -30.78 0.21
CA LEU A 327 -1.06 -31.29 0.96
C LEU A 327 -2.02 -32.07 0.06
N GLN A 328 -2.27 -31.63 -1.16
CA GLN A 328 -3.05 -32.37 -2.15
C GLN A 328 -2.42 -33.72 -2.51
N SER A 329 -1.09 -33.79 -2.60
CA SER A 329 -0.38 -35.08 -2.84
C SER A 329 -0.54 -36.08 -1.70
N LEU A 330 -0.85 -35.59 -0.50
CA LEU A 330 -1.16 -36.38 0.69
C LEU A 330 -2.66 -36.67 0.83
N GLY A 331 -3.50 -36.17 -0.08
CA GLY A 331 -4.94 -36.34 -0.05
C GLY A 331 -5.69 -35.35 0.86
N SER A 332 -5.04 -34.28 1.30
CA SER A 332 -5.71 -33.24 2.08
C SER A 332 -6.46 -32.24 1.20
N THR A 333 -7.63 -31.84 1.68
CA THR A 333 -8.45 -30.74 1.12
C THR A 333 -8.63 -29.59 2.13
N ASN A 334 -7.92 -29.64 3.28
CA ASN A 334 -8.05 -28.68 4.38
C ASN A 334 -7.04 -27.53 4.17
N LEU A 335 -7.38 -26.59 3.31
CA LEU A 335 -6.58 -25.42 2.98
C LEU A 335 -7.44 -24.18 3.17
N ASP A 336 -6.94 -23.15 3.81
CA ASP A 336 -7.65 -21.89 3.90
C ASP A 336 -6.70 -20.69 3.99
N CYS A 337 -6.92 -19.69 3.14
CA CYS A 337 -6.18 -18.42 3.17
C CYS A 337 -6.91 -17.35 4.00
N ARG A 338 -8.05 -17.65 4.58
CA ARG A 338 -8.90 -16.72 5.31
C ARG A 338 -8.69 -16.90 6.81
N GLN A 339 -7.47 -16.58 7.29
CA GLN A 339 -7.15 -16.69 8.73
C GLN A 339 -8.08 -15.85 9.62
N ASP A 340 -8.69 -14.81 9.06
CA ASP A 340 -9.65 -13.89 9.65
C ASP A 340 -11.12 -14.36 9.57
N GLY A 341 -11.37 -15.46 8.86
CA GLY A 341 -12.70 -15.99 8.62
C GLY A 341 -13.53 -15.22 7.59
N ALA A 342 -12.92 -14.34 6.79
CA ALA A 342 -13.64 -13.59 5.79
C ALA A 342 -14.27 -14.48 4.72
N TRP A 343 -15.46 -14.12 4.26
CA TRP A 343 -16.16 -14.81 3.19
C TRP A 343 -16.01 -14.04 1.87
N TYR A 344 -15.84 -14.76 0.77
CA TYR A 344 -15.78 -14.22 -0.58
C TYR A 344 -16.59 -15.10 -1.55
N ASP A 345 -17.25 -14.48 -2.55
CA ASP A 345 -17.84 -15.21 -3.65
C ASP A 345 -16.74 -15.69 -4.60
N THR A 346 -16.43 -16.98 -4.53
CA THR A 346 -15.39 -17.61 -5.35
C THR A 346 -15.94 -18.31 -6.59
N SER A 347 -17.22 -18.17 -6.87
CA SER A 347 -17.85 -18.73 -8.08
C SER A 347 -17.31 -18.11 -9.37
N ALA A 348 -16.89 -16.84 -9.29
CA ALA A 348 -16.21 -16.13 -10.36
C ALA A 348 -15.14 -15.19 -9.77
N ARG A 349 -14.07 -14.93 -10.53
CA ARG A 349 -12.97 -14.06 -10.09
C ARG A 349 -13.46 -12.65 -9.75
N ALA A 350 -14.45 -12.14 -10.48
CA ALA A 350 -15.09 -10.85 -10.19
C ALA A 350 -15.79 -10.77 -8.82
N GLY A 351 -16.09 -11.90 -8.18
CA GLY A 351 -16.71 -11.95 -6.86
C GLY A 351 -15.78 -11.57 -5.71
N TYR A 352 -14.47 -11.46 -5.96
CA TYR A 352 -13.48 -11.11 -4.93
C TYR A 352 -12.44 -10.08 -5.38
N LEU A 353 -12.65 -9.37 -6.50
CA LEU A 353 -11.71 -8.35 -6.97
C LEU A 353 -12.22 -6.91 -6.75
N PHE A 354 -11.30 -5.99 -6.78
CA PHE A 354 -11.56 -4.58 -7.00
C PHE A 354 -11.70 -4.35 -8.52
N ASN A 355 -12.91 -4.59 -9.03
CA ASN A 355 -13.19 -4.81 -10.47
C ASN A 355 -13.00 -3.58 -11.36
N SER A 356 -13.15 -2.37 -10.80
CA SER A 356 -12.98 -1.13 -11.57
C SER A 356 -11.52 -0.79 -11.89
N ASP A 357 -10.56 -1.58 -11.44
CA ASP A 357 -9.18 -1.21 -11.20
C ASP A 357 -9.05 -0.05 -10.18
N ILE A 358 -7.88 0.11 -9.59
CA ILE A 358 -7.63 1.20 -8.63
C ILE A 358 -7.79 2.56 -9.31
N SER A 359 -7.35 2.69 -10.57
CA SER A 359 -7.50 3.89 -11.39
C SER A 359 -8.95 4.20 -11.78
N GLY A 360 -9.86 3.23 -11.70
CA GLY A 360 -11.29 3.44 -11.94
C GLY A 360 -11.95 4.44 -10.97
N ILE A 361 -11.37 4.64 -9.78
CA ILE A 361 -11.84 5.66 -8.83
C ILE A 361 -11.87 7.05 -9.47
N ASP A 362 -10.91 7.36 -10.34
CA ASP A 362 -10.82 8.66 -11.01
C ASP A 362 -12.01 8.93 -11.95
N GLN A 363 -12.75 7.89 -12.36
CA GLN A 363 -13.90 7.94 -13.26
C GLN A 363 -15.25 7.84 -12.52
N ALA A 364 -15.25 7.44 -11.25
CA ALA A 364 -16.47 7.32 -10.46
C ALA A 364 -17.09 8.70 -10.19
N ASP A 365 -18.41 8.76 -10.15
CA ASP A 365 -19.17 9.99 -9.88
C ASP A 365 -20.11 9.89 -8.67
N ALA A 366 -20.26 8.69 -8.09
CA ALA A 366 -20.82 8.45 -6.76
C ALA A 366 -20.15 7.25 -6.12
N LEU A 367 -19.98 7.25 -4.80
CA LEU A 367 -19.32 6.18 -4.06
C LEU A 367 -20.15 5.75 -2.84
N LEU A 368 -20.35 4.43 -2.68
CA LEU A 368 -20.91 3.83 -1.47
C LEU A 368 -19.84 2.94 -0.81
N LEU A 369 -19.48 3.25 0.43
CA LEU A 369 -18.58 2.48 1.28
C LEU A 369 -19.42 1.57 2.19
N VAL A 370 -19.23 0.25 2.12
CA VAL A 370 -19.97 -0.73 2.90
C VAL A 370 -19.01 -1.52 3.80
N GLY A 371 -19.08 -1.27 5.10
CA GLY A 371 -18.25 -1.95 6.08
C GLY A 371 -16.74 -1.85 5.81
N THR A 372 -16.28 -0.67 5.37
CA THR A 372 -14.88 -0.39 5.07
C THR A 372 -14.44 0.96 5.61
N MET A 373 -13.17 1.05 5.95
CA MET A 373 -12.48 2.26 6.36
C MET A 373 -11.20 2.43 5.52
N PRO A 374 -11.30 2.94 4.27
CA PRO A 374 -10.16 3.00 3.34
C PRO A 374 -8.93 3.69 3.93
N ARG A 375 -9.09 4.68 4.81
CA ARG A 375 -8.00 5.37 5.49
C ARG A 375 -7.06 4.42 6.23
N HIS A 376 -7.58 3.38 6.89
CA HIS A 376 -6.78 2.39 7.64
C HIS A 376 -6.55 1.09 6.86
N GLU A 377 -7.48 0.69 6.01
CA GLU A 377 -7.37 -0.56 5.24
C GLU A 377 -6.41 -0.42 4.04
N ALA A 378 -6.42 0.75 3.37
CA ALA A 378 -5.57 1.05 2.21
C ALA A 378 -5.35 2.57 2.08
N PRO A 379 -4.42 3.18 2.84
CA PRO A 379 -4.26 4.64 2.91
C PRO A 379 -3.98 5.31 1.56
N VAL A 380 -3.25 4.64 0.67
CA VAL A 380 -2.96 5.16 -0.67
C VAL A 380 -4.20 5.16 -1.56
N LEU A 381 -5.07 4.16 -1.44
CA LEU A 381 -6.40 4.15 -2.07
C LEU A 381 -7.26 5.29 -1.54
N ASN A 382 -7.24 5.52 -0.23
CA ASN A 382 -7.96 6.63 0.41
C ASN A 382 -7.52 8.00 -0.13
N ALA A 383 -6.21 8.18 -0.37
CA ALA A 383 -5.69 9.39 -1.02
C ALA A 383 -6.25 9.55 -2.44
N ARG A 384 -6.42 8.47 -3.20
CA ARG A 384 -7.00 8.50 -4.54
C ARG A 384 -8.50 8.84 -4.51
N ILE A 385 -9.26 8.29 -3.56
CA ILE A 385 -10.67 8.68 -3.32
C ILE A 385 -10.74 10.18 -2.99
N ARG A 386 -9.86 10.66 -2.12
CA ARG A 386 -9.77 12.08 -1.79
C ARG A 386 -9.45 12.93 -3.01
N LYS A 387 -8.46 12.55 -3.82
CA LYS A 387 -8.14 13.25 -5.07
C LYS A 387 -9.38 13.40 -5.94
N ARG A 388 -10.11 12.31 -6.17
CA ARG A 388 -11.37 12.33 -6.96
C ARG A 388 -12.41 13.27 -6.33
N PHE A 389 -12.54 13.28 -5.00
CA PHE A 389 -13.43 14.17 -4.27
C PHE A 389 -13.06 15.66 -4.47
N VAL A 390 -11.78 15.99 -4.40
CA VAL A 390 -11.28 17.36 -4.59
C VAL A 390 -11.45 17.80 -6.05
N ASP A 391 -11.11 16.95 -7.02
CA ASP A 391 -11.19 17.23 -8.44
C ASP A 391 -12.63 17.45 -8.92
N ALA A 392 -13.58 16.72 -8.34
CA ALA A 392 -15.01 16.88 -8.66
C ALA A 392 -15.58 18.19 -8.09
N GLY A 393 -14.93 18.82 -7.14
CA GLY A 393 -15.42 19.98 -6.43
C GLY A 393 -16.60 19.66 -5.49
N ARG A 394 -17.07 20.68 -4.79
CA ARG A 394 -18.09 20.53 -3.74
C ARG A 394 -19.40 19.93 -4.30
N GLY A 395 -19.74 18.74 -3.83
CA GLY A 395 -20.96 18.01 -4.23
C GLY A 395 -20.89 17.26 -5.55
N GLY A 396 -19.76 17.33 -6.29
CA GLY A 396 -19.60 16.63 -7.57
C GLY A 396 -19.22 15.15 -7.44
N PHE A 397 -18.90 14.67 -6.22
CA PHE A 397 -18.63 13.27 -5.94
C PHE A 397 -19.18 12.92 -4.55
N PRO A 398 -20.49 12.61 -4.46
CA PRO A 398 -21.13 12.24 -3.20
C PRO A 398 -20.62 10.87 -2.72
N ILE A 399 -20.31 10.78 -1.43
CA ILE A 399 -19.83 9.56 -0.78
C ILE A 399 -20.76 9.18 0.36
N GLY A 400 -21.42 8.02 0.24
CA GLY A 400 -22.22 7.39 1.29
C GLY A 400 -21.39 6.35 2.05
N MET A 401 -21.62 6.20 3.33
CA MET A 401 -20.96 5.21 4.16
C MET A 401 -21.97 4.45 5.03
N ILE A 402 -21.91 3.13 4.98
CA ILE A 402 -22.60 2.22 5.90
C ILE A 402 -21.55 1.64 6.85
N GLY A 403 -21.60 2.06 8.10
CA GLY A 403 -20.62 1.75 9.13
C GLY A 403 -20.26 2.97 9.98
N THR A 404 -19.55 2.75 11.07
CA THR A 404 -19.06 3.83 11.93
C THR A 404 -17.60 4.12 11.61
N PRO A 405 -17.24 5.35 11.19
CA PRO A 405 -15.84 5.70 10.98
C PRO A 405 -15.05 5.56 12.30
N SER A 406 -13.91 4.89 12.25
CA SER A 406 -12.99 4.74 13.38
C SER A 406 -12.02 5.92 13.52
N ALA A 407 -11.96 6.78 12.52
CA ALA A 407 -11.15 8.01 12.48
C ALA A 407 -11.86 9.06 11.60
N ASP A 408 -11.39 10.30 11.67
CA ASP A 408 -11.81 11.34 10.72
C ASP A 408 -11.56 10.89 9.28
N MET A 409 -12.61 10.99 8.45
CA MET A 409 -12.45 10.82 7.01
C MET A 409 -11.73 12.05 6.44
N THR A 410 -10.88 11.82 5.46
CA THR A 410 -10.14 12.91 4.81
C THR A 410 -10.94 13.67 3.75
N TYR A 411 -12.23 13.34 3.62
CA TYR A 411 -13.24 13.93 2.72
C TYR A 411 -14.63 13.83 3.37
N ASP A 412 -15.58 14.62 2.88
CA ASP A 412 -16.93 14.59 3.39
C ASP A 412 -17.63 13.27 3.04
N VAL A 413 -18.24 12.63 4.02
CA VAL A 413 -19.06 11.43 3.87
C VAL A 413 -20.43 11.61 4.50
N THR A 414 -21.46 11.03 3.88
CA THR A 414 -22.80 10.92 4.45
C THR A 414 -22.90 9.55 5.12
N VAL A 415 -22.92 9.51 6.45
CA VAL A 415 -23.15 8.26 7.20
C VAL A 415 -24.62 7.91 7.06
N LEU A 416 -24.92 6.79 6.39
CA LEU A 416 -26.28 6.35 6.05
C LEU A 416 -26.88 5.47 7.17
N GLY A 417 -26.03 4.88 7.99
CA GLY A 417 -26.34 4.03 9.12
C GLY A 417 -25.18 3.10 9.46
N ASN A 418 -25.34 2.27 10.49
CA ASN A 418 -24.23 1.50 11.04
C ASN A 418 -24.27 0.00 10.71
N GLY A 419 -25.39 -0.52 10.23
CA GLY A 419 -25.63 -1.93 9.98
C GLY A 419 -26.02 -2.24 8.54
N PRO A 420 -26.02 -3.52 8.15
CA PRO A 420 -26.36 -3.95 6.80
C PRO A 420 -27.84 -3.79 6.42
N ASP A 421 -28.73 -3.56 7.40
CA ASP A 421 -30.16 -3.21 7.20
C ASP A 421 -30.34 -2.00 6.27
N VAL A 422 -29.44 -1.03 6.33
CA VAL A 422 -29.43 0.15 5.43
C VAL A 422 -29.36 -0.23 3.95
N LEU A 423 -28.78 -1.37 3.59
CA LEU A 423 -28.76 -1.85 2.21
C LEU A 423 -30.18 -2.14 1.69
N ALA A 424 -31.04 -2.69 2.55
CA ALA A 424 -32.45 -2.93 2.18
C ALA A 424 -33.21 -1.61 2.00
N ASP A 425 -32.94 -0.59 2.83
CA ASP A 425 -33.54 0.74 2.71
C ASP A 425 -33.11 1.44 1.41
N ILE A 426 -31.84 1.28 1.00
CA ILE A 426 -31.36 1.81 -0.27
C ILE A 426 -32.00 1.06 -1.44
N LEU A 427 -32.05 -0.28 -1.39
CA LEU A 427 -32.69 -1.11 -2.43
C LEU A 427 -34.15 -0.80 -2.62
N SER A 428 -34.90 -0.57 -1.52
CA SER A 428 -36.32 -0.21 -1.57
C SER A 428 -36.58 1.26 -1.92
N GLY A 429 -35.53 2.09 -2.06
CA GLY A 429 -35.66 3.53 -2.33
C GLY A 429 -36.11 4.36 -1.12
N GLN A 430 -36.12 3.78 0.08
CA GLN A 430 -36.47 4.50 1.32
C GLN A 430 -35.32 5.42 1.79
N ASN A 431 -34.09 5.11 1.39
CA ASN A 431 -32.92 5.94 1.70
C ASN A 431 -32.63 6.89 0.52
N ALA A 432 -32.49 8.17 0.79
CA ALA A 432 -32.24 9.20 -0.24
C ALA A 432 -30.95 8.95 -1.06
N PHE A 433 -29.99 8.19 -0.56
CA PHE A 433 -28.77 7.86 -1.30
C PHE A 433 -29.02 6.90 -2.48
N ALA A 434 -30.16 6.22 -2.50
CA ALA A 434 -30.60 5.41 -3.65
C ALA A 434 -30.71 6.27 -4.92
N GLU A 435 -31.30 7.45 -4.81
CA GLU A 435 -31.44 8.40 -5.93
C GLU A 435 -30.07 8.90 -6.42
N VAL A 436 -29.14 9.14 -5.48
CA VAL A 436 -27.77 9.53 -5.81
C VAL A 436 -27.07 8.47 -6.66
N LEU A 437 -27.15 7.20 -6.26
CA LEU A 437 -26.55 6.09 -7.01
C LEU A 437 -27.22 5.87 -8.37
N GLN A 438 -28.55 5.98 -8.44
CA GLN A 438 -29.31 5.79 -9.70
C GLN A 438 -29.04 6.90 -10.72
N ASN A 439 -28.78 8.13 -10.28
CA ASN A 439 -28.48 9.26 -11.16
C ASN A 439 -27.01 9.34 -11.57
N ALA A 440 -26.14 8.56 -10.92
CA ALA A 440 -24.73 8.50 -11.25
C ALA A 440 -24.51 7.75 -12.57
N LYS A 441 -23.55 8.22 -13.37
CA LYS A 441 -23.14 7.57 -14.62
C LYS A 441 -22.21 6.37 -14.34
N ASN A 442 -21.32 6.53 -13.39
CA ASN A 442 -20.34 5.54 -12.97
C ASN A 442 -20.40 5.33 -11.45
N PRO A 443 -21.52 4.82 -10.89
CA PRO A 443 -21.63 4.58 -9.47
C PRO A 443 -20.66 3.48 -9.05
N MET A 444 -20.04 3.63 -7.85
CA MET A 444 -19.09 2.70 -7.30
C MET A 444 -19.53 2.24 -5.90
N ILE A 445 -19.40 0.94 -5.64
CA ILE A 445 -19.65 0.33 -4.34
C ILE A 445 -18.37 -0.37 -3.92
N ILE A 446 -17.85 -0.05 -2.74
CA ILE A 446 -16.68 -0.73 -2.16
C ILE A 446 -17.14 -1.48 -0.91
N VAL A 447 -17.01 -2.81 -0.95
CA VAL A 447 -17.31 -3.70 0.17
C VAL A 447 -15.99 -4.06 0.85
N GLY A 448 -15.89 -3.75 2.14
CA GLY A 448 -14.66 -3.94 2.88
C GLY A 448 -14.69 -5.09 3.87
N HIS A 449 -13.60 -5.21 4.59
CA HIS A 449 -13.31 -6.35 5.44
C HIS A 449 -14.30 -6.52 6.60
N SER A 450 -14.79 -5.43 7.17
CA SER A 450 -15.78 -5.45 8.24
C SER A 450 -17.14 -6.06 7.84
N ALA A 451 -17.50 -5.95 6.56
CA ALA A 451 -18.68 -6.61 6.01
C ALA A 451 -18.45 -8.11 5.75
N LEU A 452 -17.23 -8.47 5.32
CA LEU A 452 -16.90 -9.81 4.84
C LEU A 452 -16.49 -10.79 5.95
N THR A 453 -16.14 -10.32 7.15
CA THR A 453 -15.79 -11.17 8.32
C THR A 453 -16.99 -11.55 9.18
N ARG A 454 -18.19 -11.22 8.75
CA ARG A 454 -19.45 -11.51 9.46
C ARG A 454 -20.07 -12.83 9.03
N HIS A 455 -20.92 -13.40 9.88
CA HIS A 455 -21.69 -14.61 9.53
C HIS A 455 -22.70 -14.36 8.40
N ASP A 456 -23.22 -13.14 8.29
CA ASP A 456 -24.16 -12.72 7.26
C ASP A 456 -23.46 -12.11 6.01
N ALA A 457 -22.12 -12.27 5.88
CA ALA A 457 -21.36 -11.76 4.73
C ALA A 457 -21.92 -12.21 3.36
N PRO A 458 -22.37 -13.47 3.17
CA PRO A 458 -23.02 -13.87 1.92
C PRO A 458 -24.27 -13.03 1.59
N ALA A 459 -25.11 -12.73 2.60
CA ALA A 459 -26.31 -11.91 2.42
C ALA A 459 -25.96 -10.45 2.14
N ILE A 460 -24.97 -9.89 2.84
CA ILE A 460 -24.48 -8.53 2.60
C ILE A 460 -23.95 -8.39 1.17
N TYR A 461 -23.10 -9.34 0.73
CA TYR A 461 -22.56 -9.33 -0.63
C TYR A 461 -23.67 -9.46 -1.69
N ALA A 462 -24.66 -10.34 -1.47
CA ALA A 462 -25.81 -10.50 -2.36
C ALA A 462 -26.60 -9.18 -2.49
N ALA A 463 -26.89 -8.51 -1.37
CA ALA A 463 -27.54 -7.20 -1.37
C ALA A 463 -26.72 -6.12 -2.07
N CYS A 464 -25.41 -6.08 -1.86
CA CYS A 464 -24.53 -5.15 -2.58
C CYS A 464 -24.49 -5.43 -4.08
N ARG A 465 -24.50 -6.70 -4.52
CA ARG A 465 -24.56 -7.09 -5.92
C ARG A 465 -25.90 -6.73 -6.56
N GLU A 466 -27.00 -6.96 -5.86
CA GLU A 466 -28.35 -6.55 -6.30
C GLU A 466 -28.41 -5.03 -6.46
N LEU A 467 -27.94 -4.28 -5.48
CA LEU A 467 -27.83 -2.82 -5.55
C LEU A 467 -26.96 -2.37 -6.72
N ALA A 468 -25.83 -3.02 -6.96
CA ALA A 468 -24.91 -2.69 -8.05
C ALA A 468 -25.58 -2.89 -9.43
N HIS A 469 -26.42 -3.92 -9.59
CA HIS A 469 -27.22 -4.09 -10.80
C HIS A 469 -28.32 -3.04 -10.90
N ALA A 470 -29.04 -2.76 -9.80
CA ALA A 470 -30.16 -1.81 -9.79
C ALA A 470 -29.72 -0.37 -10.08
N CYS A 471 -28.53 0.04 -9.66
CA CYS A 471 -28.01 1.40 -9.90
C CYS A 471 -27.08 1.52 -11.12
N GLY A 472 -26.86 0.44 -11.89
CA GLY A 472 -25.97 0.48 -13.06
C GLY A 472 -24.46 0.49 -12.71
N ALA A 473 -24.08 0.08 -11.48
CA ALA A 473 -22.67 -0.09 -11.12
C ALA A 473 -22.03 -1.31 -11.81
N ILE A 474 -22.84 -2.24 -12.34
CA ILE A 474 -22.36 -3.38 -13.14
C ILE A 474 -22.97 -3.28 -14.53
N THR A 475 -22.15 -2.88 -15.51
CA THR A 475 -22.48 -2.83 -16.93
C THR A 475 -21.31 -3.39 -17.76
N PRO A 476 -21.48 -3.64 -19.08
CA PRO A 476 -20.34 -4.05 -19.92
C PRO A 476 -19.19 -3.03 -19.93
N GLU A 477 -19.51 -1.74 -19.78
CA GLU A 477 -18.54 -0.64 -19.84
C GLU A 477 -17.98 -0.26 -18.46
N TRP A 478 -18.73 -0.55 -17.38
CA TRP A 478 -18.37 -0.15 -16.02
C TRP A 478 -18.55 -1.29 -15.02
N GLN A 479 -17.53 -1.54 -14.22
CA GLN A 479 -17.52 -2.58 -13.18
C GLN A 479 -17.26 -1.94 -11.81
N GLY A 480 -18.28 -1.29 -11.27
CA GLY A 480 -18.19 -0.48 -10.05
C GLY A 480 -18.42 -1.25 -8.74
N LEU A 481 -18.70 -2.55 -8.74
CA LEU A 481 -18.73 -3.37 -7.51
C LEU A 481 -17.34 -3.88 -7.19
N ASN A 482 -16.78 -3.44 -6.06
CA ASN A 482 -15.39 -3.64 -5.69
C ASN A 482 -15.26 -4.29 -4.31
N ILE A 483 -14.35 -5.24 -4.18
CA ILE A 483 -13.96 -5.85 -2.91
C ILE A 483 -12.60 -5.29 -2.49
N LEU A 484 -12.53 -4.69 -1.31
CA LEU A 484 -11.28 -4.19 -0.75
C LEU A 484 -10.70 -5.23 0.22
N HIS A 485 -9.56 -5.78 -0.13
CA HIS A 485 -8.78 -6.69 0.72
C HIS A 485 -7.81 -5.91 1.62
N THR A 486 -7.40 -6.54 2.71
CA THR A 486 -6.37 -6.03 3.63
C THR A 486 -5.07 -6.83 3.58
N ALA A 487 -5.13 -8.09 3.11
CA ALA A 487 -4.02 -9.02 3.06
C ALA A 487 -3.39 -9.10 1.66
N ALA A 488 -2.08 -8.88 1.54
CA ALA A 488 -1.35 -8.94 0.27
C ALA A 488 -1.37 -10.34 -0.40
N SER A 489 -1.48 -11.40 0.41
CA SER A 489 -1.54 -12.79 -0.06
C SER A 489 -2.90 -13.18 -0.63
N ARG A 490 -3.99 -12.49 -0.24
CA ARG A 490 -5.37 -12.99 -0.34
C ARG A 490 -5.81 -13.29 -1.77
N VAL A 491 -5.68 -12.33 -2.67
CA VAL A 491 -6.15 -12.52 -4.06
C VAL A 491 -5.34 -13.61 -4.77
N GLY A 492 -4.00 -13.64 -4.56
CA GLY A 492 -3.16 -14.71 -5.10
C GLY A 492 -3.52 -16.09 -4.58
N ALA A 493 -3.89 -16.19 -3.30
CA ALA A 493 -4.34 -17.45 -2.70
C ALA A 493 -5.70 -17.89 -3.26
N LEU A 494 -6.65 -16.96 -3.44
CA LEU A 494 -7.94 -17.25 -4.07
C LEU A 494 -7.76 -17.67 -5.54
N ASP A 495 -6.90 -17.01 -6.30
CA ASP A 495 -6.55 -17.36 -7.68
C ASP A 495 -5.90 -18.76 -7.79
N LEU A 496 -5.14 -19.19 -6.76
CA LEU A 496 -4.60 -20.55 -6.66
C LEU A 496 -5.63 -21.58 -6.16
N GLY A 497 -6.80 -21.15 -5.71
CA GLY A 497 -7.79 -22.02 -5.07
C GLY A 497 -7.31 -22.57 -3.72
N PHE A 498 -6.61 -21.74 -2.92
CA PHE A 498 -6.19 -22.09 -1.55
C PHE A 498 -7.34 -21.94 -0.57
N LEU A 499 -8.33 -22.79 -0.75
CA LEU A 499 -9.60 -22.81 -0.02
C LEU A 499 -9.97 -24.26 0.34
N PRO A 500 -10.85 -24.48 1.35
CA PRO A 500 -11.36 -25.80 1.65
C PRO A 500 -11.99 -26.46 0.41
N GLY A 501 -11.54 -27.67 0.11
CA GLY A 501 -12.16 -28.49 -0.92
C GLY A 501 -13.48 -29.10 -0.43
N PRO A 502 -14.13 -29.94 -1.26
CA PRO A 502 -15.32 -30.66 -0.82
C PRO A 502 -15.05 -31.45 0.47
N HIS A 503 -15.83 -31.21 1.50
CA HIS A 503 -15.67 -31.78 2.87
C HIS A 503 -14.39 -31.35 3.61
N GLY A 504 -13.62 -30.38 3.08
CA GLY A 504 -12.45 -29.83 3.75
C GLY A 504 -12.83 -28.90 4.92
N CYS A 505 -11.95 -28.84 5.90
CA CYS A 505 -12.06 -27.92 7.03
C CYS A 505 -11.64 -26.50 6.63
N ASP A 506 -12.45 -25.50 6.99
CA ASP A 506 -12.06 -24.10 6.98
C ASP A 506 -11.09 -23.75 8.13
N ALA A 507 -10.54 -22.55 8.13
CA ALA A 507 -9.60 -22.10 9.16
C ALA A 507 -10.19 -22.24 10.56
N ALA A 508 -11.45 -21.85 10.76
CA ALA A 508 -12.11 -21.92 12.05
C ALA A 508 -12.29 -23.38 12.55
N SER A 509 -12.58 -24.30 11.67
CA SER A 509 -12.70 -25.74 11.99
C SER A 509 -11.34 -26.37 12.26
N MET A 510 -10.31 -26.03 11.48
CA MET A 510 -8.93 -26.48 11.72
C MET A 510 -8.43 -26.04 13.09
N LEU A 511 -8.68 -24.78 13.49
CA LEU A 511 -8.30 -24.23 14.79
C LEU A 511 -9.03 -24.90 15.97
N ARG A 512 -10.18 -25.53 15.74
CA ARG A 512 -10.94 -26.26 16.77
C ARG A 512 -10.68 -27.79 16.80
N GLY A 513 -9.58 -28.23 16.17
CA GLY A 513 -9.19 -29.63 16.18
C GLY A 513 -9.76 -30.46 15.01
N GLY A 514 -10.21 -29.80 13.94
CA GLY A 514 -10.63 -30.48 12.72
C GLY A 514 -9.49 -31.26 12.05
N VAL A 515 -8.24 -31.00 12.42
CA VAL A 515 -7.02 -31.65 11.91
C VAL A 515 -6.09 -32.08 13.05
N GLU A 516 -5.25 -33.10 12.78
CA GLU A 516 -4.21 -33.56 13.71
C GLU A 516 -2.88 -32.83 13.50
N ILE A 517 -2.59 -32.44 12.26
CA ILE A 517 -1.41 -31.66 11.88
C ILE A 517 -1.88 -30.37 11.22
N LEU A 518 -1.50 -29.26 11.79
CA LEU A 518 -1.85 -27.92 11.32
C LEU A 518 -0.59 -27.15 10.90
N TRP A 519 -0.50 -26.79 9.62
CA TRP A 519 0.48 -25.85 9.13
C TRP A 519 -0.04 -24.41 9.28
N LEU A 520 0.75 -23.56 9.89
CA LEU A 520 0.57 -22.13 9.91
C LEU A 520 1.65 -21.51 9.01
N LEU A 521 1.29 -21.23 7.77
CA LEU A 521 2.18 -20.58 6.80
C LEU A 521 2.13 -19.07 7.01
N GLY A 522 3.02 -18.54 7.84
CA GLY A 522 3.02 -17.13 8.24
C GLY A 522 1.72 -16.64 8.86
N ALA A 523 0.87 -17.54 9.36
CA ALA A 523 -0.42 -17.24 9.95
C ALA A 523 -0.25 -17.03 11.47
N ASP A 524 -0.15 -15.77 11.89
CA ASP A 524 0.03 -15.35 13.28
C ASP A 524 -1.22 -14.67 13.87
N ASP A 525 -2.15 -14.24 13.03
CA ASP A 525 -3.35 -13.49 13.43
C ASP A 525 -4.57 -14.40 13.57
N VAL A 526 -4.33 -15.66 13.96
CA VAL A 526 -5.37 -16.67 14.25
C VAL A 526 -5.61 -16.81 15.76
N GLN A 527 -6.76 -17.34 16.14
CA GLN A 527 -7.11 -17.60 17.54
C GLN A 527 -6.39 -18.85 18.06
N LEU A 528 -5.09 -18.71 18.37
CA LEU A 528 -4.19 -19.80 18.75
C LEU A 528 -4.62 -20.55 20.03
N ASP A 529 -5.35 -19.89 20.93
CA ASP A 529 -5.91 -20.45 22.15
C ASP A 529 -7.00 -21.48 21.89
N ARG A 530 -7.59 -21.47 20.70
CA ARG A 530 -8.57 -22.48 20.26
C ARG A 530 -7.95 -23.78 19.75
N ILE A 531 -6.66 -23.79 19.45
CA ILE A 531 -5.97 -24.97 18.95
C ILE A 531 -5.82 -25.98 20.10
N PRO A 532 -6.40 -27.18 20.01
CA PRO A 532 -6.27 -28.21 21.03
C PRO A 532 -4.81 -28.56 21.31
N PRO A 533 -4.45 -28.87 22.57
CA PRO A 533 -3.08 -29.23 22.93
C PRO A 533 -2.48 -30.41 22.12
N GLU A 534 -3.34 -31.37 21.72
CA GLU A 534 -2.98 -32.56 20.95
C GLU A 534 -2.71 -32.27 19.47
N THR A 535 -3.20 -31.16 18.92
CA THR A 535 -2.93 -30.75 17.54
C THR A 535 -1.47 -30.40 17.37
N PHE A 536 -0.79 -31.08 16.48
CA PHE A 536 0.60 -30.82 16.15
C PHE A 536 0.72 -29.63 15.19
N VAL A 537 1.38 -28.56 15.64
CA VAL A 537 1.46 -27.30 14.92
C VAL A 537 2.82 -27.10 14.28
N VAL A 538 2.84 -26.92 12.97
CA VAL A 538 4.02 -26.56 12.18
C VAL A 538 3.92 -25.09 11.81
N TYR A 539 4.86 -24.26 12.31
CA TYR A 539 4.94 -22.87 11.92
C TYR A 539 6.06 -22.67 10.89
N LEU A 540 5.71 -22.23 9.70
CA LEU A 540 6.64 -21.80 8.66
C LEU A 540 6.48 -20.28 8.49
N GLY A 541 7.46 -19.51 8.92
CA GLY A 541 7.41 -18.06 8.88
C GLY A 541 8.74 -17.41 9.25
N HIS A 542 8.81 -16.10 9.17
CA HIS A 542 10.05 -15.33 9.29
C HIS A 542 10.22 -14.59 10.62
N HIS A 543 9.18 -14.51 11.45
CA HIS A 543 9.23 -13.83 12.74
C HIS A 543 8.73 -14.73 13.87
N GLY A 544 9.35 -14.58 15.03
CA GLY A 544 8.91 -15.23 16.26
C GLY A 544 7.84 -14.39 16.97
N ASP A 545 6.59 -14.65 16.70
CA ASP A 545 5.44 -14.03 17.37
C ASP A 545 4.54 -15.10 18.02
N ALA A 546 3.25 -14.90 18.08
CA ALA A 546 2.31 -15.76 18.80
C ALA A 546 2.28 -17.20 18.27
N ALA A 547 2.21 -17.40 16.96
CA ALA A 547 2.16 -18.73 16.36
C ALA A 547 3.47 -19.51 16.58
N ALA A 548 4.63 -18.87 16.51
CA ALA A 548 5.90 -19.52 16.83
C ALA A 548 5.98 -20.03 18.27
N LYS A 549 5.33 -19.35 19.22
CA LYS A 549 5.26 -19.81 20.63
C LYS A 549 4.39 -21.06 20.79
N ARG A 550 3.31 -21.19 20.00
CA ARG A 550 2.41 -22.35 20.02
C ARG A 550 3.02 -23.56 19.27
N ALA A 551 3.85 -23.31 18.27
CA ALA A 551 4.34 -24.32 17.36
C ALA A 551 5.14 -25.45 18.06
N ASP A 552 5.00 -26.67 17.52
CA ASP A 552 5.80 -27.84 17.87
C ASP A 552 7.05 -27.93 17.01
N ILE A 553 6.98 -27.48 15.76
CA ILE A 553 8.12 -27.28 14.86
C ILE A 553 8.04 -25.87 14.25
N ILE A 554 9.18 -25.18 14.26
CA ILE A 554 9.37 -23.89 13.60
C ILE A 554 10.36 -24.04 12.48
N LEU A 555 9.95 -23.65 11.27
CA LEU A 555 10.78 -23.65 10.07
C LEU A 555 11.01 -22.18 9.66
N PRO A 556 12.25 -21.68 9.68
CA PRO A 556 12.54 -20.28 9.42
C PRO A 556 12.41 -19.95 7.93
N GLY A 557 11.39 -19.18 7.59
CA GLY A 557 11.12 -18.64 6.26
C GLY A 557 11.79 -17.29 6.01
N ALA A 558 11.74 -16.82 4.77
CA ALA A 558 12.26 -15.54 4.33
C ALA A 558 11.15 -14.46 4.31
N ALA A 559 11.48 -13.25 4.74
CA ALA A 559 10.58 -12.09 4.62
C ALA A 559 10.52 -11.60 3.15
N TYR A 560 9.54 -10.76 2.82
CA TYR A 560 9.30 -10.30 1.45
C TYR A 560 10.49 -9.56 0.81
N THR A 561 11.35 -8.90 1.59
CA THR A 561 12.57 -8.23 1.11
C THR A 561 13.74 -9.20 0.87
N GLU A 562 13.61 -10.46 1.31
CA GLU A 562 14.67 -11.47 1.34
C GLU A 562 14.49 -12.58 0.32
N LYS A 563 13.37 -12.58 -0.38
CA LYS A 563 13.01 -13.56 -1.42
C LYS A 563 12.40 -12.87 -2.63
N PRO A 564 12.51 -13.44 -3.83
CA PRO A 564 11.61 -13.09 -4.92
C PRO A 564 10.24 -13.69 -4.61
N GLY A 565 9.18 -12.94 -4.89
CA GLY A 565 7.81 -13.40 -4.64
C GLY A 565 6.81 -12.78 -5.60
N THR A 566 5.75 -13.51 -5.92
CA THR A 566 4.62 -13.05 -6.72
C THR A 566 3.45 -12.72 -5.80
N TYR A 567 2.87 -11.54 -5.98
CA TYR A 567 1.70 -11.05 -5.26
C TYR A 567 0.64 -10.61 -6.26
N VAL A 568 -0.62 -10.84 -5.90
CA VAL A 568 -1.76 -10.36 -6.70
C VAL A 568 -2.51 -9.35 -5.84
N ASN A 569 -2.57 -8.11 -6.31
CA ASN A 569 -3.19 -7.05 -5.54
C ASN A 569 -4.72 -7.13 -5.54
N THR A 570 -5.39 -6.27 -4.78
CA THR A 570 -6.85 -6.24 -4.63
C THR A 570 -7.58 -6.12 -5.98
N ALA A 571 -6.98 -5.47 -6.99
CA ALA A 571 -7.53 -5.35 -8.35
C ALA A 571 -7.19 -6.54 -9.27
N GLY A 572 -6.53 -7.58 -8.74
CA GLY A 572 -6.17 -8.75 -9.52
C GLY A 572 -4.93 -8.61 -10.40
N ARG A 573 -4.14 -7.53 -10.20
CA ARG A 573 -2.89 -7.31 -10.92
C ARG A 573 -1.77 -8.17 -10.32
N VAL A 574 -1.15 -9.00 -11.15
CA VAL A 574 -0.01 -9.83 -10.76
C VAL A 574 1.27 -8.99 -10.78
N GLN A 575 1.98 -8.98 -9.67
CA GLN A 575 3.18 -8.17 -9.48
C GLN A 575 4.30 -9.01 -8.88
N GLN A 576 5.55 -8.72 -9.22
CA GLN A 576 6.72 -9.44 -8.71
C GLN A 576 7.57 -8.54 -7.82
N ALA A 577 7.88 -9.05 -6.62
CA ALA A 577 8.88 -8.53 -5.73
C ALA A 577 10.24 -9.18 -6.01
N PHE A 578 11.33 -8.41 -5.89
CA PHE A 578 12.68 -8.91 -6.06
C PHE A 578 13.45 -8.91 -4.73
N ARG A 579 14.36 -9.86 -4.59
CA ARG A 579 15.18 -9.98 -3.38
C ARG A 579 16.17 -8.84 -3.24
N ALA A 580 16.02 -8.03 -2.18
CA ALA A 580 16.92 -6.93 -1.85
C ALA A 580 18.08 -7.36 -0.95
N VAL A 581 17.84 -8.24 0.02
CA VAL A 581 18.81 -8.73 0.99
C VAL A 581 18.70 -10.26 1.13
N PHE A 582 19.65 -10.88 1.79
CA PHE A 582 19.56 -12.30 2.13
C PHE A 582 18.82 -12.50 3.46
N ALA A 583 18.14 -13.63 3.59
CA ALA A 583 17.53 -14.04 4.84
C ALA A 583 18.60 -14.30 5.92
N PRO A 584 18.30 -14.08 7.22
CA PRO A 584 19.24 -14.26 8.29
C PRO A 584 19.55 -15.74 8.56
N GLY A 585 20.78 -16.02 8.95
CA GLY A 585 21.21 -17.35 9.39
C GLY A 585 20.93 -18.47 8.37
N GLU A 586 20.19 -19.48 8.81
CA GLU A 586 19.81 -20.64 8.02
C GLU A 586 18.40 -20.51 7.38
N ALA A 587 17.72 -19.37 7.51
CA ALA A 587 16.39 -19.17 6.91
C ALA A 587 16.43 -19.31 5.38
N ARG A 588 15.35 -19.83 4.80
CA ARG A 588 15.22 -20.14 3.37
C ARG A 588 13.91 -19.62 2.82
N GLU A 589 13.82 -19.52 1.50
CA GLU A 589 12.55 -19.27 0.79
C GLU A 589 11.55 -20.38 1.14
N ASP A 590 10.33 -20.02 1.48
CA ASP A 590 9.33 -20.95 2.04
C ASP A 590 9.05 -22.12 1.10
N TRP A 591 8.88 -21.86 -0.23
CA TRP A 591 8.65 -22.90 -1.22
C TRP A 591 9.79 -23.93 -1.29
N ARG A 592 11.06 -23.50 -1.06
CA ARG A 592 12.21 -24.41 -1.03
C ARG A 592 12.19 -25.32 0.18
N ILE A 593 11.73 -24.82 1.32
CA ILE A 593 11.55 -25.61 2.54
C ILE A 593 10.50 -26.68 2.29
N ILE A 594 9.37 -26.29 1.71
CA ILE A 594 8.27 -27.21 1.38
C ILE A 594 8.72 -28.25 0.35
N ARG A 595 9.46 -27.82 -0.69
CA ARG A 595 10.01 -28.73 -1.73
C ARG A 595 10.99 -29.74 -1.10
N ALA A 596 11.90 -29.31 -0.24
CA ALA A 596 12.84 -30.19 0.46
C ALA A 596 12.09 -31.17 1.38
N PHE A 597 11.06 -30.71 2.10
CA PHE A 597 10.25 -31.59 2.93
C PHE A 597 9.47 -32.62 2.12
N SER A 598 8.95 -32.26 0.95
CA SER A 598 8.25 -33.19 0.06
C SER A 598 9.11 -34.38 -0.37
N GLU A 599 10.42 -34.14 -0.54
CA GLU A 599 11.38 -35.23 -0.87
C GLU A 599 11.58 -36.16 0.34
N VAL A 600 11.72 -35.61 1.56
CA VAL A 600 11.85 -36.46 2.77
C VAL A 600 10.59 -37.26 3.04
N LEU A 601 9.42 -36.81 2.65
CA LEU A 601 8.15 -37.54 2.71
C LEU A 601 7.99 -38.61 1.59
N GLY A 602 8.89 -38.63 0.59
CA GLY A 602 8.71 -39.44 -0.59
C GLY A 602 7.55 -39.00 -1.51
N ARG A 603 7.16 -37.73 -1.44
CA ARG A 603 6.12 -37.07 -2.24
C ARG A 603 6.70 -35.89 -2.99
N THR A 604 7.80 -36.09 -3.67
CA THR A 604 8.61 -35.04 -4.31
C THR A 604 7.78 -34.18 -5.27
N LEU A 605 7.73 -32.87 -5.01
CA LEU A 605 7.07 -31.89 -5.88
C LEU A 605 7.84 -31.75 -7.22
N PRO A 606 7.12 -31.49 -8.35
CA PRO A 606 7.70 -31.61 -9.70
C PRO A 606 8.49 -30.36 -10.16
N TYR A 607 9.05 -29.59 -9.28
CA TYR A 607 9.82 -28.39 -9.59
C TYR A 607 11.01 -28.22 -8.63
N ASP A 608 12.18 -27.90 -9.18
CA ASP A 608 13.43 -27.68 -8.46
C ASP A 608 13.90 -26.23 -8.52
N THR A 609 13.36 -25.44 -9.45
CA THR A 609 13.71 -24.02 -9.61
C THR A 609 12.47 -23.14 -9.50
N LEU A 610 12.70 -21.85 -9.22
CA LEU A 610 11.62 -20.85 -9.14
C LEU A 610 10.89 -20.69 -10.47
N GLU A 611 11.61 -20.78 -11.58
CA GLU A 611 11.04 -20.70 -12.94
C GLU A 611 10.11 -21.88 -13.21
N GLN A 612 10.48 -23.09 -12.81
CA GLN A 612 9.63 -24.29 -12.94
C GLN A 612 8.36 -24.14 -12.08
N LEU A 613 8.50 -23.66 -10.83
CA LEU A 613 7.35 -23.41 -9.96
C LEU A 613 6.41 -22.36 -10.57
N ARG A 614 6.94 -21.25 -11.07
CA ARG A 614 6.14 -20.20 -11.73
C ARG A 614 5.46 -20.70 -13.01
N ALA A 615 6.15 -21.51 -13.79
CA ALA A 615 5.55 -22.18 -14.95
C ALA A 615 4.40 -23.12 -14.53
N HIS A 616 4.56 -23.84 -13.42
CA HIS A 616 3.50 -24.65 -12.85
C HIS A 616 2.32 -23.79 -12.34
N MET A 617 2.58 -22.69 -11.64
CA MET A 617 1.54 -21.74 -11.20
C MET A 617 0.73 -21.22 -12.40
N ALA A 618 1.39 -20.89 -13.52
CA ALA A 618 0.72 -20.47 -14.74
C ALA A 618 -0.14 -21.57 -15.39
N GLN A 619 0.19 -22.85 -15.19
CA GLN A 619 -0.66 -23.98 -15.59
C GLN A 619 -1.87 -24.14 -14.66
N VAL A 620 -1.70 -23.92 -13.35
CA VAL A 620 -2.79 -23.95 -12.36
C VAL A 620 -3.78 -22.80 -12.63
N ASN A 621 -3.27 -21.59 -12.85
CA ASN A 621 -4.10 -20.46 -13.25
C ASN A 621 -3.30 -19.55 -14.21
N PRO A 622 -3.78 -19.36 -15.46
CA PRO A 622 -3.11 -18.55 -16.48
C PRO A 622 -2.85 -17.10 -16.07
N VAL A 623 -3.54 -16.57 -15.07
CA VAL A 623 -3.33 -15.20 -14.56
C VAL A 623 -1.88 -14.99 -14.10
N PHE A 624 -1.22 -16.01 -13.57
CA PHE A 624 0.18 -15.94 -13.12
C PHE A 624 1.22 -15.83 -14.24
N ALA A 625 0.81 -16.03 -15.49
CA ALA A 625 1.65 -15.75 -16.66
C ALA A 625 1.70 -14.25 -17.01
N MET A 626 0.82 -13.43 -16.41
CA MET A 626 0.59 -12.04 -16.77
C MET A 626 1.34 -11.10 -15.82
N ASN A 627 2.65 -10.91 -16.00
CA ASN A 627 3.43 -9.99 -15.20
C ASN A 627 3.10 -8.52 -15.51
N GLY A 628 2.67 -7.78 -14.48
CA GLY A 628 2.51 -6.32 -14.54
C GLY A 628 1.33 -5.80 -15.35
N ALA A 629 0.57 -6.66 -16.03
CA ALA A 629 -0.65 -6.28 -16.70
C ALA A 629 -1.84 -6.41 -15.73
N SER A 630 -2.73 -5.43 -15.74
CA SER A 630 -4.09 -5.64 -15.25
C SER A 630 -4.67 -6.78 -16.06
N THR A 631 -5.38 -7.69 -15.41
CA THR A 631 -6.09 -8.76 -16.12
C THR A 631 -6.96 -8.12 -17.19
N PRO A 632 -6.97 -8.58 -18.45
CA PRO A 632 -7.98 -8.13 -19.38
C PRO A 632 -9.31 -8.31 -18.67
N ARG A 633 -10.14 -7.28 -18.67
CA ARG A 633 -11.52 -7.38 -18.23
C ARG A 633 -12.04 -8.65 -18.87
N LEU A 634 -12.33 -9.67 -18.08
CA LEU A 634 -13.10 -10.78 -18.57
C LEU A 634 -14.40 -10.15 -19.04
N THR A 635 -14.46 -9.82 -20.34
CA THR A 635 -15.71 -9.54 -20.98
C THR A 635 -16.55 -10.76 -20.65
N SER A 636 -17.54 -10.55 -19.80
CA SER A 636 -18.50 -11.55 -19.39
C SER A 636 -19.20 -12.07 -20.64
N THR A 637 -18.58 -13.05 -21.32
CA THR A 637 -19.24 -13.91 -22.29
C THR A 637 -19.84 -15.13 -21.59
N THR A 638 -19.80 -15.19 -20.28
CA THR A 638 -20.71 -15.99 -19.48
C THR A 638 -21.84 -15.09 -18.98
N THR A 639 -22.77 -14.77 -19.89
CA THR A 639 -24.18 -14.53 -19.58
C THR A 639 -24.83 -15.85 -19.09
N GLY A 640 -24.16 -16.58 -18.24
CA GLY A 640 -24.76 -17.52 -17.34
C GLY A 640 -25.10 -16.71 -16.10
N GLN A 641 -26.39 -16.52 -15.84
CA GLN A 641 -26.88 -16.35 -14.49
C GLN A 641 -26.18 -17.43 -13.66
N ALA A 642 -25.05 -17.12 -13.03
CA ALA A 642 -24.53 -17.92 -11.95
C ALA A 642 -25.62 -17.75 -10.88
N GLU A 643 -26.52 -18.73 -10.83
CA GLU A 643 -27.40 -18.88 -9.68
C GLU A 643 -26.48 -18.82 -8.45
N PRO A 644 -26.87 -18.06 -7.43
CA PRO A 644 -26.14 -18.05 -6.18
C PRO A 644 -25.89 -19.53 -5.82
N ALA A 645 -24.65 -19.89 -5.52
CA ALA A 645 -24.35 -21.22 -5.00
C ALA A 645 -25.45 -21.51 -3.98
N SER A 646 -26.20 -22.62 -4.15
CA SER A 646 -27.43 -22.93 -3.47
C SER A 646 -27.26 -23.25 -1.97
N GLY A 647 -26.57 -22.35 -1.27
CA GLY A 647 -26.57 -22.19 0.16
C GLY A 647 -27.50 -21.02 0.47
N GLN A 648 -28.46 -21.23 1.32
CA GLN A 648 -29.42 -20.23 1.79
C GLN A 648 -28.70 -18.87 1.97
N VAL A 649 -29.09 -17.86 1.16
CA VAL A 649 -28.75 -16.46 1.44
C VAL A 649 -29.36 -16.18 2.80
N GLY A 650 -28.51 -16.09 3.86
CA GLY A 650 -28.98 -15.83 5.22
C GLY A 650 -29.66 -14.47 5.30
N GLU A 651 -30.45 -14.25 6.35
CA GLU A 651 -31.01 -12.94 6.61
C GLU A 651 -29.90 -11.94 7.01
N LEU A 652 -30.05 -10.67 6.64
CA LEU A 652 -29.18 -9.59 7.10
C LEU A 652 -29.34 -9.42 8.62
N MET A 653 -28.25 -9.46 9.35
CA MET A 653 -28.26 -9.24 10.79
C MET A 653 -28.20 -7.74 11.10
N LEU A 654 -29.00 -7.29 12.08
CA LEU A 654 -29.06 -5.87 12.47
C LEU A 654 -27.81 -5.35 13.19
N ALA A 655 -26.86 -6.22 13.55
CA ALA A 655 -25.67 -5.83 14.28
C ALA A 655 -24.81 -4.86 13.45
N PRO A 656 -24.27 -3.78 14.04
CA PRO A 656 -23.48 -2.79 13.34
C PRO A 656 -22.14 -3.36 12.84
N PHE A 657 -21.63 -2.78 11.77
CA PHE A 657 -20.25 -3.04 11.30
C PHE A 657 -19.25 -2.56 12.36
N ARG A 658 -18.24 -3.35 12.62
CA ARG A 658 -17.16 -3.01 13.55
C ARG A 658 -15.84 -2.88 12.80
N PRO A 659 -15.03 -1.85 13.07
CA PRO A 659 -13.69 -1.75 12.49
C PRO A 659 -12.86 -3.00 12.80
N VAL A 660 -12.29 -3.61 11.77
CA VAL A 660 -11.45 -4.82 11.94
C VAL A 660 -10.05 -4.44 12.38
N ILE A 661 -9.52 -3.33 11.83
CA ILE A 661 -8.21 -2.80 12.21
C ILE A 661 -8.38 -1.96 13.47
N GLN A 662 -7.90 -2.50 14.60
CA GLN A 662 -7.93 -1.83 15.90
C GLN A 662 -6.75 -0.86 16.05
N ASP A 663 -5.58 -1.24 15.55
CA ASP A 663 -4.36 -0.45 15.53
C ASP A 663 -3.71 -0.55 14.16
N TYR A 664 -3.75 0.56 13.42
CA TYR A 664 -3.18 0.63 12.08
C TYR A 664 -1.70 0.27 12.02
N TYR A 665 -0.95 0.61 13.06
CA TYR A 665 0.50 0.42 13.11
C TYR A 665 0.94 -0.99 13.54
N GLN A 666 0.03 -1.87 13.99
CA GLN A 666 0.33 -3.18 14.59
C GLN A 666 -0.37 -4.36 13.88
N THR A 667 -0.63 -4.26 12.57
CA THR A 667 -1.49 -5.20 11.83
C THR A 667 -0.84 -6.54 11.45
N ASN A 668 0.50 -6.67 11.48
CA ASN A 668 1.19 -7.90 11.10
C ASN A 668 2.48 -8.12 11.89
N VAL A 669 3.10 -9.29 11.73
CA VAL A 669 4.30 -9.69 12.50
C VAL A 669 5.51 -8.76 12.29
N ILE A 670 5.66 -8.13 11.13
CA ILE A 670 6.76 -7.19 10.87
C ILE A 670 6.50 -5.89 11.60
N SER A 671 5.29 -5.33 11.46
CA SER A 671 4.91 -4.09 12.14
C SER A 671 4.87 -4.25 13.66
N ARG A 672 4.41 -5.39 14.20
CA ARG A 672 4.48 -5.71 15.64
C ARG A 672 5.91 -5.92 16.16
N ALA A 673 6.87 -6.28 15.33
CA ALA A 673 8.27 -6.36 15.69
C ALA A 673 8.99 -4.99 15.59
N SER A 674 8.39 -3.99 14.95
CA SER A 674 8.92 -2.65 14.75
C SER A 674 8.76 -1.78 16.00
N GLN A 675 9.85 -1.21 16.47
CA GLN A 675 9.81 -0.21 17.54
C GLN A 675 9.24 1.11 17.04
N THR A 676 9.57 1.48 15.80
CA THR A 676 9.03 2.69 15.16
C THR A 676 7.50 2.61 15.09
N MET A 677 6.94 1.47 14.67
CA MET A 677 5.49 1.28 14.63
C MET A 677 4.87 1.26 16.03
N ALA A 678 5.56 0.71 17.02
CA ALA A 678 5.10 0.74 18.41
C ALA A 678 5.09 2.19 18.98
N GLU A 679 6.04 3.03 18.59
CA GLU A 679 6.04 4.45 18.94
C GLU A 679 4.90 5.21 18.25
N CYS A 680 4.62 4.92 16.98
CA CYS A 680 3.46 5.45 16.26
C CYS A 680 2.14 5.04 16.94
N SER A 681 2.00 3.77 17.30
CA SER A 681 0.84 3.26 18.02
C SER A 681 0.59 4.00 19.35
N LYS A 682 1.65 4.34 20.09
CA LYS A 682 1.52 5.12 21.35
C LYS A 682 1.09 6.57 21.10
N VAL A 683 1.52 7.19 20.01
CA VAL A 683 1.25 8.59 19.71
C VAL A 683 -0.10 8.76 19.02
N TYR A 684 -0.46 7.84 18.12
CA TYR A 684 -1.60 7.95 17.22
C TYR A 684 -2.70 6.92 17.48
N GLY A 685 -2.37 5.81 18.17
CA GLY A 685 -3.35 4.78 18.50
C GLY A 685 -4.47 5.38 19.36
N THR A 686 -5.70 5.10 18.99
CA THR A 686 -6.84 5.35 19.89
C THR A 686 -6.60 4.51 21.13
N ALA A 687 -6.54 5.15 22.31
CA ALA A 687 -6.62 4.41 23.56
C ALA A 687 -7.83 3.46 23.46
N PRO A 688 -7.72 2.18 23.89
CA PRO A 688 -8.85 1.30 23.88
C PRO A 688 -9.99 2.04 24.57
N ALA A 689 -11.14 2.16 23.89
CA ALA A 689 -12.33 2.74 24.50
C ALA A 689 -12.53 1.95 25.79
N VAL A 690 -12.32 2.60 26.94
CA VAL A 690 -12.65 2.04 28.23
C VAL A 690 -14.11 1.66 28.09
N ALA A 691 -14.39 0.36 28.12
CA ALA A 691 -15.77 -0.13 28.10
C ALA A 691 -16.48 0.61 29.21
N ALA A 692 -17.33 1.52 28.85
CA ALA A 692 -18.30 2.08 29.80
C ALA A 692 -19.17 0.89 30.18
N GLU A 693 -19.06 0.46 31.44
CA GLU A 693 -19.90 -0.53 32.10
C GLU A 693 -21.39 -0.13 32.04
#